data_5ddf2766d5328129dc1fe2e2ec5bc669
#
_entry.id   5ddf2766d5328129dc1fe2e2ec5bc669
#
_cell.length_a   1.000
_cell.length_b   1.000
_cell.length_c   1.000
_cell.angle_alpha   90.00
_cell.angle_beta   90.00
_cell.angle_gamma   90.00
#
_symmetry.space_group_name_H-M   'P 1'
#
loop_
_entity.id
_entity.type
_entity.pdbx_description
1 polymer ?
#
loop_
_entity_poly.entity_id
_entity_poly.type
_entity_poly.pdbx_seq_one_letter_code
_entity_poly.pdbx_strand_id
1 'polypeptide(L)'
;MSYFGKFYLDKEKDIAVNLDMSKHILSYCLSTPNHKTDNLIVNLAKVLNQTTVYQDNRPVIKGTIPCFIKGDGQRVYVFRLNNTKIANIYPNGKVEINAIVPAISKTLMSQTKEYNIDIRNTLIKSYILEDIKLRTDLHTHGNANLTPDALIALGIKHQIDYPYYYIKKLNLKLSAGQYHMLEKQRAEVALTIDDAYLSQKRLNRKIDDNTFINFADLILLNLDNALENISKIRNSLAILKDSQAVFTNLEKLYLYRYVFTKPKISYYKIPLTNIEKLPDVYVYRYLVKMLKDFNNNNYRNLTFFEDKMLWIARSYQAQQIYYVEISDTTLVKKEQAAIDMLRQLHHILPLAKKETGVDIRFLAAIRRIPLTLVRDDIQSANYLTEAMSVLKIVSKDPYVVGSDFVGEEINDINELKSVIKEIVSTIASKDKYWTIRVHAGENDSLKDNMSKALKLIEDSLHENQPFPFVRIGHGVYSDDLNSIKGKRLLRTMKNNSVVLEFQITSNVRLNNLTDLSSHPLHTYLENNIKCVVGTDGCGLYGTDSIDEQLALMNLMKITDEQFRRMKMTEDEIINRSNEAFELKAKIFYRQLQDKSIEQYYTEQFENASSAQSEVKFEINKVPSYPIFKEKIKELPWDKFPVIIAASSFTTDDNAVKMTEFDRRLMRSMLNRLDPDKVFFVLGHKLLAHEKFLLANNKRNFDIYCIIPALMDKQQATQLEKADITGIRLSIESQEMGIYKSFNYEIFERRNSFLFAFDGNSAIANLVQEAKNGKGKTKTFINPKSATLQVKAKSLKGYVIPFDSVKQIVDAIVLDTYDIGTKR
;
A
#
# COMPACT_ATOMS: atom_id res chain seq x y z
N MET A 1 -47.02 1.21 -32.97
CA MET A 1 -46.38 0.06 -32.34
C MET A 1 -45.51 0.57 -31.23
N SER A 2 -45.78 0.12 -29.99
CA SER A 2 -44.89 0.36 -28.89
C SER A 2 -43.81 -0.71 -28.95
N TYR A 3 -42.57 -0.28 -28.96
CA TYR A 3 -41.41 -1.15 -28.87
C TYR A 3 -40.95 -1.16 -27.41
N PHE A 4 -40.81 -2.36 -26.85
CA PHE A 4 -40.22 -2.55 -25.55
C PHE A 4 -38.95 -3.37 -25.71
N GLY A 5 -37.85 -2.82 -25.29
CA GLY A 5 -36.56 -3.45 -25.33
C GLY A 5 -35.85 -3.37 -24.01
N LYS A 6 -34.99 -4.33 -23.76
CA LYS A 6 -34.17 -4.37 -22.56
C LYS A 6 -32.75 -4.76 -22.93
N PHE A 7 -31.76 -4.07 -22.39
CA PHE A 7 -30.39 -4.53 -22.43
C PHE A 7 -29.73 -4.25 -21.08
N TYR A 8 -28.61 -4.88 -20.84
CA TYR A 8 -27.86 -4.70 -19.60
C TYR A 8 -26.61 -3.89 -19.90
N LEU A 9 -26.34 -2.99 -18.99
CA LEU A 9 -25.20 -2.14 -19.07
C LEU A 9 -23.96 -2.78 -18.46
N ASP A 10 -24.08 -3.89 -17.76
CA ASP A 10 -22.97 -4.64 -17.17
C ASP A 10 -23.05 -6.14 -17.52
N LYS A 11 -21.90 -6.80 -17.48
CA LYS A 11 -21.80 -8.25 -17.72
C LYS A 11 -22.46 -9.08 -16.61
N GLU A 12 -22.57 -8.52 -15.43
CA GLU A 12 -23.17 -9.16 -14.26
C GLU A 12 -24.69 -9.01 -14.22
N LYS A 13 -25.25 -8.24 -15.17
CA LYS A 13 -26.68 -7.94 -15.29
C LYS A 13 -27.26 -7.23 -14.04
N ASP A 14 -26.44 -6.40 -13.41
CA ASP A 14 -26.83 -5.65 -12.22
C ASP A 14 -27.64 -4.38 -12.54
N ILE A 15 -27.42 -3.78 -13.72
CA ILE A 15 -28.12 -2.58 -14.17
C ILE A 15 -28.79 -2.86 -15.51
N ALA A 16 -30.09 -2.76 -15.53
CA ALA A 16 -30.89 -2.91 -16.73
C ALA A 16 -31.28 -1.56 -17.31
N VAL A 17 -31.17 -1.42 -18.63
CA VAL A 17 -31.80 -0.35 -19.39
C VAL A 17 -33.09 -0.88 -20.01
N ASN A 18 -34.21 -0.44 -19.46
CA ASN A 18 -35.50 -0.71 -20.04
C ASN A 18 -35.88 0.42 -21.02
N LEU A 19 -36.28 0.06 -22.21
CA LEU A 19 -36.63 0.98 -23.29
C LEU A 19 -38.13 0.92 -23.58
N ASP A 20 -38.73 2.06 -23.72
CA ASP A 20 -40.11 2.18 -24.16
C ASP A 20 -40.20 3.22 -25.30
N MET A 21 -40.75 2.80 -26.45
CA MET A 21 -40.97 3.64 -27.59
C MET A 21 -42.47 3.88 -27.80
N SER A 22 -42.90 5.05 -27.45
CA SER A 22 -44.24 5.52 -27.73
C SER A 22 -44.20 6.83 -28.54
N LYS A 23 -45.05 6.96 -29.59
CA LYS A 23 -45.20 8.19 -30.38
C LYS A 23 -43.86 8.77 -30.89
N HIS A 24 -42.96 7.95 -31.39
CA HIS A 24 -41.67 8.37 -31.95
C HIS A 24 -40.63 8.86 -30.93
N ILE A 25 -40.88 8.74 -29.63
CA ILE A 25 -39.94 9.03 -28.55
C ILE A 25 -39.51 7.70 -27.93
N LEU A 26 -38.20 7.51 -27.85
CA LEU A 26 -37.64 6.39 -27.09
C LEU A 26 -37.29 6.88 -25.69
N SER A 27 -38.00 6.35 -24.72
CA SER A 27 -37.73 6.60 -23.30
C SER A 27 -36.88 5.45 -22.73
N TYR A 28 -36.01 5.77 -21.79
CA TYR A 28 -35.25 4.76 -21.08
C TYR A 28 -35.44 4.90 -19.58
N CYS A 29 -35.32 3.75 -18.90
CA CYS A 29 -35.28 3.67 -17.46
C CYS A 29 -34.11 2.74 -17.05
N LEU A 30 -33.13 3.29 -16.34
CA LEU A 30 -32.07 2.53 -15.69
C LEU A 30 -32.58 2.05 -14.34
N SER A 31 -32.52 0.78 -14.10
CA SER A 31 -32.96 0.15 -12.85
C SER A 31 -32.09 -1.06 -12.48
N THR A 32 -32.18 -1.45 -11.24
CA THR A 32 -31.56 -2.70 -10.74
C THR A 32 -32.62 -3.80 -10.58
N PRO A 33 -32.24 -5.08 -10.71
CA PRO A 33 -33.19 -6.20 -10.63
C PRO A 33 -33.74 -6.43 -9.21
N ASN A 34 -33.07 -5.92 -8.17
CA ASN A 34 -33.51 -6.10 -6.78
C ASN A 34 -33.04 -4.93 -5.88
N HIS A 35 -33.64 -4.82 -4.70
CA HIS A 35 -33.31 -3.76 -3.73
C HIS A 35 -31.88 -3.80 -3.18
N LYS A 36 -31.23 -4.95 -3.21
CA LYS A 36 -29.85 -5.10 -2.71
C LYS A 36 -28.82 -4.33 -3.54
N THR A 37 -29.16 -4.02 -4.79
CA THR A 37 -28.30 -3.32 -5.73
C THR A 37 -28.76 -1.88 -6.01
N ASP A 38 -29.77 -1.38 -5.32
CA ASP A 38 -30.33 -0.03 -5.55
C ASP A 38 -29.30 1.08 -5.35
N ASN A 39 -28.33 0.90 -4.44
CA ASN A 39 -27.23 1.85 -4.25
C ASN A 39 -26.37 2.06 -5.52
N LEU A 40 -26.35 1.09 -6.43
CA LEU A 40 -25.64 1.26 -7.71
C LEU A 40 -26.26 2.37 -8.54
N ILE A 41 -27.61 2.45 -8.60
CA ILE A 41 -28.32 3.51 -9.33
C ILE A 41 -28.09 4.87 -8.66
N VAL A 42 -28.13 4.94 -7.34
CA VAL A 42 -27.88 6.19 -6.61
C VAL A 42 -26.47 6.71 -6.85
N ASN A 43 -25.48 5.82 -6.82
CA ASN A 43 -24.09 6.18 -7.09
C ASN A 43 -23.87 6.55 -8.57
N LEU A 44 -24.49 5.80 -9.47
CA LEU A 44 -24.43 6.11 -10.90
C LEU A 44 -25.06 7.50 -11.21
N ALA A 45 -26.18 7.82 -10.59
CA ALA A 45 -26.82 9.14 -10.75
C ALA A 45 -25.89 10.27 -10.30
N LYS A 46 -25.23 10.14 -9.15
CA LYS A 46 -24.25 11.11 -8.66
C LYS A 46 -23.10 11.31 -9.64
N VAL A 47 -22.52 10.20 -10.12
CA VAL A 47 -21.42 10.23 -11.08
C VAL A 47 -21.80 10.88 -12.40
N LEU A 48 -23.02 10.60 -12.88
CA LEU A 48 -23.54 11.14 -14.12
C LEU A 48 -24.14 12.54 -13.97
N ASN A 49 -24.12 13.09 -12.78
CA ASN A 49 -24.77 14.37 -12.43
C ASN A 49 -26.25 14.39 -12.85
N GLN A 50 -26.96 13.30 -12.61
CA GLN A 50 -28.37 13.12 -12.91
C GLN A 50 -29.19 12.95 -11.63
N THR A 51 -30.47 13.29 -11.72
CA THR A 51 -31.40 13.14 -10.59
C THR A 51 -31.90 11.70 -10.52
N THR A 52 -31.86 11.13 -9.33
CA THR A 52 -32.51 9.85 -9.05
C THR A 52 -34.01 10.08 -8.81
N VAL A 53 -34.83 9.31 -9.49
CA VAL A 53 -36.28 9.27 -9.30
C VAL A 53 -36.63 7.97 -8.61
N TYR A 54 -37.64 7.96 -7.74
CA TYR A 54 -38.10 6.74 -7.10
C TYR A 54 -39.37 6.21 -7.78
N GLN A 55 -39.34 4.94 -8.15
CA GLN A 55 -40.47 4.22 -8.70
C GLN A 55 -40.64 2.92 -7.89
N ASP A 56 -41.83 2.69 -7.34
CA ASP A 56 -42.12 1.57 -6.44
C ASP A 56 -41.08 1.44 -5.30
N ASN A 57 -40.76 2.58 -4.69
CA ASN A 57 -39.72 2.74 -3.63
C ASN A 57 -38.29 2.34 -4.05
N ARG A 58 -38.01 2.27 -5.36
CA ARG A 58 -36.70 1.96 -5.89
C ARG A 58 -36.09 3.12 -6.64
N PRO A 59 -34.79 3.39 -6.50
CA PRO A 59 -34.13 4.42 -7.25
C PRO A 59 -33.99 4.02 -8.71
N VAL A 60 -34.35 4.93 -9.62
CA VAL A 60 -34.23 4.77 -11.06
C VAL A 60 -33.72 6.07 -11.70
N ILE A 61 -33.06 5.96 -12.85
CA ILE A 61 -32.71 7.08 -13.70
C ILE A 61 -33.57 7.00 -14.96
N LYS A 62 -34.30 8.04 -15.27
CA LYS A 62 -35.18 8.12 -16.46
C LYS A 62 -34.75 9.22 -17.40
N GLY A 63 -34.95 9.00 -18.69
CA GLY A 63 -34.67 9.97 -19.70
C GLY A 63 -35.28 9.58 -21.05
N THR A 64 -35.07 10.46 -22.03
CA THR A 64 -35.49 10.24 -23.39
C THR A 64 -34.29 10.24 -24.34
N ILE A 65 -34.39 9.46 -25.41
CA ILE A 65 -33.34 9.32 -26.40
C ILE A 65 -33.86 9.94 -27.71
N PRO A 66 -33.18 10.97 -28.25
CA PRO A 66 -33.54 11.53 -29.53
C PRO A 66 -33.21 10.57 -30.68
N CYS A 67 -34.03 10.59 -31.71
CA CYS A 67 -33.81 9.83 -32.93
C CYS A 67 -32.94 10.66 -33.90
N PHE A 68 -31.91 10.02 -34.42
CA PHE A 68 -31.05 10.60 -35.45
C PHE A 68 -31.18 9.81 -36.74
N ILE A 69 -31.02 10.48 -37.89
CA ILE A 69 -30.92 9.85 -39.19
C ILE A 69 -29.42 9.78 -39.54
N LYS A 70 -28.90 8.57 -39.75
CA LYS A 70 -27.54 8.40 -40.28
C LYS A 70 -27.49 8.76 -41.75
N GLY A 71 -26.25 8.99 -42.24
CA GLY A 71 -26.03 9.35 -43.65
C GLY A 71 -26.49 8.30 -44.68
N ASP A 72 -26.78 7.09 -44.26
CA ASP A 72 -27.38 6.01 -45.05
C ASP A 72 -28.93 5.99 -44.98
N GLY A 73 -29.53 6.98 -44.37
CA GLY A 73 -30.99 7.09 -44.21
C GLY A 73 -31.56 6.26 -43.05
N GLN A 74 -30.76 5.49 -42.33
CA GLN A 74 -31.24 4.70 -41.20
C GLN A 74 -31.54 5.59 -39.98
N ARG A 75 -32.68 5.35 -39.35
CA ARG A 75 -33.05 5.97 -38.08
C ARG A 75 -32.37 5.22 -36.94
N VAL A 76 -31.75 5.98 -36.06
CA VAL A 76 -31.01 5.43 -34.91
C VAL A 76 -31.31 6.28 -33.68
N TYR A 77 -31.62 5.63 -32.58
CA TYR A 77 -31.66 6.24 -31.25
C TYR A 77 -30.30 6.09 -30.60
N VAL A 78 -29.62 7.21 -30.33
CA VAL A 78 -28.31 7.19 -29.71
C VAL A 78 -28.48 7.37 -28.23
N PHE A 79 -28.30 6.25 -27.48
CA PHE A 79 -28.30 6.30 -26.02
C PHE A 79 -27.02 6.96 -25.51
N ARG A 80 -27.19 8.03 -24.74
CA ARG A 80 -26.08 8.78 -24.15
C ARG A 80 -26.25 8.91 -22.66
N LEU A 81 -25.15 8.77 -21.92
CA LEU A 81 -25.06 9.15 -20.53
C LEU A 81 -23.98 10.24 -20.43
N ASN A 82 -24.32 11.34 -19.81
CA ASN A 82 -23.43 12.49 -19.66
C ASN A 82 -22.68 12.85 -20.97
N ASN A 83 -23.42 13.00 -22.07
CA ASN A 83 -22.94 13.26 -23.43
C ASN A 83 -22.09 12.17 -24.09
N THR A 84 -21.82 11.07 -23.40
CA THR A 84 -21.08 9.94 -23.97
C THR A 84 -22.04 8.95 -24.62
N LYS A 85 -21.73 8.62 -25.87
CA LYS A 85 -22.51 7.63 -26.61
C LYS A 85 -22.28 6.23 -26.08
N ILE A 86 -23.34 5.62 -25.56
CA ILE A 86 -23.35 4.30 -24.93
C ILE A 86 -23.76 3.23 -25.92
N ALA A 87 -24.88 3.45 -26.61
CA ALA A 87 -25.41 2.47 -27.54
C ALA A 87 -26.12 3.13 -28.71
N ASN A 88 -26.13 2.43 -29.84
CA ASN A 88 -27.06 2.68 -30.94
C ASN A 88 -28.24 1.72 -30.78
N ILE A 89 -29.45 2.25 -30.80
CA ILE A 89 -30.68 1.47 -30.71
C ILE A 89 -31.44 1.68 -32.01
N TYR A 90 -31.71 0.60 -32.71
CA TYR A 90 -32.38 0.61 -33.98
C TYR A 90 -33.90 0.36 -33.81
N PRO A 91 -34.74 0.89 -34.67
CA PRO A 91 -36.19 0.70 -34.59
C PRO A 91 -36.65 -0.78 -34.66
N ASN A 92 -35.79 -1.65 -35.18
CA ASN A 92 -36.02 -3.12 -35.21
C ASN A 92 -35.63 -3.83 -33.91
N GLY A 93 -35.18 -3.13 -32.89
CA GLY A 93 -34.79 -3.72 -31.61
C GLY A 93 -33.32 -4.12 -31.50
N LYS A 94 -32.56 -4.00 -32.56
CA LYS A 94 -31.10 -4.24 -32.48
C LYS A 94 -30.46 -3.17 -31.62
N VAL A 95 -29.62 -3.58 -30.67
CA VAL A 95 -28.82 -2.68 -29.83
C VAL A 95 -27.34 -2.95 -30.09
N GLU A 96 -26.62 -1.93 -30.49
CA GLU A 96 -25.16 -1.95 -30.62
C GLU A 96 -24.57 -1.11 -29.51
N ILE A 97 -23.90 -1.74 -28.58
CA ILE A 97 -23.25 -1.07 -27.44
C ILE A 97 -21.90 -0.54 -27.91
N ASN A 98 -21.65 0.72 -27.69
CA ASN A 98 -20.38 1.38 -27.98
C ASN A 98 -19.56 1.48 -26.70
N ALA A 99 -18.24 1.51 -26.84
CA ALA A 99 -17.36 1.78 -25.73
C ALA A 99 -17.69 3.16 -25.10
N ILE A 100 -17.83 3.14 -23.80
CA ILE A 100 -18.11 4.36 -23.03
C ILE A 100 -16.80 4.90 -22.54
N VAL A 101 -16.35 5.99 -23.01
CA VAL A 101 -15.14 6.23 -22.45
C VAL A 101 -14.76 7.62 -22.04
N PRO A 102 -14.16 8.50 -22.68
CA PRO A 102 -13.38 9.52 -21.98
C PRO A 102 -14.23 10.48 -21.14
N ALA A 103 -15.50 10.73 -21.52
CA ALA A 103 -16.31 11.74 -20.84
C ALA A 103 -16.85 11.25 -19.48
N ILE A 104 -17.26 10.00 -19.38
CA ILE A 104 -17.73 9.43 -18.09
C ILE A 104 -16.55 9.22 -17.16
N SER A 105 -15.45 8.72 -17.67
CA SER A 105 -14.21 8.58 -16.94
C SER A 105 -13.73 9.91 -16.36
N LYS A 106 -13.72 10.95 -17.17
CA LYS A 106 -13.36 12.30 -16.73
C LYS A 106 -14.29 12.84 -15.65
N THR A 107 -15.58 12.56 -15.75
CA THR A 107 -16.55 12.96 -14.73
C THR A 107 -16.32 12.19 -13.43
N LEU A 108 -16.11 10.87 -13.51
CA LEU A 108 -15.75 10.04 -12.38
C LEU A 108 -14.51 10.57 -11.67
N MET A 109 -13.46 10.84 -12.41
CA MET A 109 -12.19 11.26 -11.84
C MET A 109 -12.22 12.70 -11.33
N SER A 110 -13.00 13.60 -11.93
CA SER A 110 -13.11 14.99 -11.48
C SER A 110 -13.94 15.17 -10.21
N GLN A 111 -14.91 14.30 -9.98
CA GLN A 111 -15.73 14.31 -8.76
C GLN A 111 -15.02 13.68 -7.56
N THR A 112 -14.08 12.80 -7.82
CA THR A 112 -13.28 12.14 -6.79
C THR A 112 -11.86 12.65 -6.86
N LYS A 113 -11.60 13.84 -6.33
CA LYS A 113 -10.22 14.32 -6.07
C LYS A 113 -9.36 13.27 -5.32
N GLU A 114 -9.95 12.17 -4.95
CA GLU A 114 -9.43 11.15 -4.07
C GLU A 114 -9.41 9.75 -4.69
N TYR A 115 -9.67 9.58 -5.98
CA TYR A 115 -9.77 8.26 -6.63
C TYR A 115 -10.71 7.28 -5.91
N ASN A 116 -11.60 7.79 -5.09
CA ASN A 116 -12.57 6.99 -4.37
C ASN A 116 -13.76 6.70 -5.28
N ILE A 117 -13.51 5.94 -6.33
CA ILE A 117 -14.55 5.45 -7.21
C ILE A 117 -15.15 4.23 -6.53
N ASP A 118 -16.09 4.46 -5.63
CA ASP A 118 -16.86 3.38 -5.01
C ASP A 118 -17.94 2.83 -5.97
N ILE A 119 -17.58 2.72 -7.25
CA ILE A 119 -18.41 2.17 -8.28
C ILE A 119 -17.90 0.76 -8.56
N ARG A 120 -18.23 -0.13 -7.64
CA ARG A 120 -17.85 -1.53 -7.78
C ARG A 120 -18.60 -2.18 -8.92
N ASN A 121 -17.86 -2.85 -9.80
CA ASN A 121 -18.40 -3.64 -10.91
C ASN A 121 -19.48 -2.91 -11.69
N THR A 122 -19.37 -1.62 -11.81
CA THR A 122 -20.36 -0.92 -12.59
C THR A 122 -20.06 -1.08 -14.07
N LEU A 123 -21.10 -1.08 -14.74
CA LEU A 123 -21.25 -0.80 -16.08
C LEU A 123 -20.14 -0.04 -16.73
N ILE A 124 -19.72 1.05 -16.11
CA ILE A 124 -18.73 1.97 -16.65
C ILE A 124 -17.39 1.26 -16.86
N LYS A 125 -16.92 0.52 -15.87
CA LYS A 125 -15.67 -0.24 -16.01
C LYS A 125 -15.74 -1.28 -17.12
N SER A 126 -16.86 -1.96 -17.30
CA SER A 126 -16.99 -2.97 -18.38
C SER A 126 -16.98 -2.38 -19.78
N TYR A 127 -17.46 -1.16 -19.96
CA TYR A 127 -17.37 -0.48 -21.25
C TYR A 127 -16.03 0.20 -21.51
N ILE A 128 -15.38 0.69 -20.47
CA ILE A 128 -14.03 1.25 -20.55
C ILE A 128 -13.01 0.18 -20.96
N LEU A 129 -13.26 -1.09 -20.62
CA LEU A 129 -12.36 -2.20 -20.96
C LEU A 129 -12.01 -2.28 -22.46
N GLU A 130 -12.89 -1.86 -23.36
CA GLU A 130 -12.60 -1.85 -24.79
C GLU A 130 -11.55 -0.83 -25.21
N ASP A 131 -11.45 0.29 -24.50
CA ASP A 131 -10.50 1.37 -24.78
C ASP A 131 -9.22 1.31 -23.94
N ILE A 132 -9.12 0.36 -23.04
CA ILE A 132 -7.92 0.17 -22.25
C ILE A 132 -6.76 -0.27 -23.14
N LYS A 133 -5.68 0.50 -23.11
CA LYS A 133 -4.51 0.31 -23.95
C LYS A 133 -3.45 -0.57 -23.32
N LEU A 134 -3.32 -0.51 -21.99
CA LEU A 134 -2.38 -1.31 -21.21
C LEU A 134 -3.06 -2.59 -20.68
N ARG A 135 -2.34 -3.69 -20.68
CA ARG A 135 -2.87 -5.03 -20.32
C ARG A 135 -2.04 -5.73 -19.26
N THR A 136 -1.28 -4.96 -18.50
CA THR A 136 -0.40 -5.50 -17.45
C THR A 136 -0.62 -4.79 -16.13
N ASP A 137 -0.24 -5.47 -15.06
CA ASP A 137 0.09 -4.86 -13.77
C ASP A 137 1.51 -5.31 -13.42
N LEU A 138 2.46 -4.42 -13.68
CA LEU A 138 3.89 -4.74 -13.55
C LEU A 138 4.46 -4.36 -12.18
N HIS A 139 3.67 -3.69 -11.34
CA HIS A 139 4.10 -3.32 -10.00
C HIS A 139 2.96 -3.51 -8.99
N THR A 140 3.00 -4.65 -8.33
CA THR A 140 2.03 -4.97 -7.28
C THR A 140 2.64 -5.92 -6.25
N HIS A 141 2.04 -5.97 -5.05
CA HIS A 141 2.54 -6.76 -3.92
C HIS A 141 1.58 -7.89 -3.55
N GLY A 142 2.13 -9.08 -3.24
CA GLY A 142 1.37 -10.31 -3.04
C GLY A 142 0.29 -10.26 -1.96
N ASN A 143 0.44 -9.38 -0.98
CA ASN A 143 -0.52 -9.20 0.10
C ASN A 143 -1.41 -7.94 -0.05
N ALA A 144 -1.52 -7.36 -1.25
CA ALA A 144 -2.25 -6.12 -1.47
C ALA A 144 -3.27 -6.18 -2.63
N ASN A 145 -3.41 -7.33 -3.30
CA ASN A 145 -4.07 -7.44 -4.60
C ASN A 145 -5.57 -7.74 -4.58
N LEU A 146 -6.10 -8.26 -3.48
CA LEU A 146 -7.52 -8.64 -3.45
C LEU A 146 -8.38 -7.50 -2.92
N THR A 147 -9.54 -7.32 -3.54
CA THR A 147 -10.55 -6.40 -3.04
C THR A 147 -11.01 -6.80 -1.64
N PRO A 148 -11.46 -5.84 -0.81
CA PRO A 148 -11.98 -6.14 0.51
C PRO A 148 -13.05 -7.23 0.53
N ASP A 149 -13.95 -7.27 -0.44
CA ASP A 149 -15.01 -8.28 -0.51
C ASP A 149 -14.47 -9.69 -0.75
N ALA A 150 -13.49 -9.82 -1.65
CA ALA A 150 -12.83 -11.10 -1.90
C ALA A 150 -12.06 -11.58 -0.66
N LEU A 151 -11.38 -10.66 0.04
CA LEU A 151 -10.66 -10.99 1.29
C LEU A 151 -11.60 -11.43 2.39
N ILE A 152 -12.74 -10.72 2.57
CA ILE A 152 -13.76 -11.09 3.56
C ILE A 152 -14.31 -12.49 3.22
N ALA A 153 -14.61 -12.76 1.97
CA ALA A 153 -15.10 -14.07 1.55
C ALA A 153 -14.05 -15.19 1.77
N LEU A 154 -12.79 -14.94 1.44
CA LEU A 154 -11.69 -15.87 1.73
C LEU A 154 -11.49 -16.05 3.24
N GLY A 155 -11.57 -14.98 4.01
CA GLY A 155 -11.51 -15.02 5.47
C GLY A 155 -12.61 -15.90 6.08
N ILE A 156 -13.82 -15.84 5.55
CA ILE A 156 -14.94 -16.71 5.94
C ILE A 156 -14.66 -18.16 5.51
N LYS A 157 -14.30 -18.37 4.24
CA LYS A 157 -14.02 -19.72 3.70
C LYS A 157 -12.90 -20.41 4.47
N HIS A 158 -11.80 -19.73 4.71
CA HIS A 158 -10.63 -20.28 5.39
C HIS A 158 -10.62 -20.03 6.91
N GLN A 159 -11.71 -19.47 7.44
CA GLN A 159 -11.94 -19.34 8.88
C GLN A 159 -10.78 -18.70 9.61
N ILE A 160 -10.31 -17.53 9.10
CA ILE A 160 -9.20 -16.81 9.73
C ILE A 160 -9.53 -16.41 11.16
N ASP A 161 -8.51 -16.28 12.00
CA ASP A 161 -8.63 -15.74 13.34
C ASP A 161 -8.66 -14.21 13.30
N TYR A 162 -9.81 -13.62 13.70
CA TYR A 162 -9.98 -12.18 13.68
C TYR A 162 -9.79 -11.59 15.09
N PRO A 163 -8.82 -10.66 15.29
CA PRO A 163 -8.47 -10.18 16.62
C PRO A 163 -9.57 -9.35 17.29
N TYR A 164 -9.78 -9.57 18.56
CA TYR A 164 -10.76 -8.83 19.37
C TYR A 164 -10.48 -7.33 19.45
N TYR A 165 -9.21 -6.94 19.36
CA TYR A 165 -8.82 -5.53 19.24
C TYR A 165 -9.57 -4.80 18.12
N TYR A 166 -9.63 -5.41 16.94
CA TYR A 166 -10.32 -4.79 15.79
C TYR A 166 -11.83 -4.84 15.91
N ILE A 167 -12.38 -5.87 16.54
CA ILE A 167 -13.81 -5.93 16.87
C ILE A 167 -14.21 -4.72 17.73
N LYS A 168 -13.46 -4.46 18.80
CA LYS A 168 -13.68 -3.32 19.69
C LYS A 168 -13.49 -1.99 18.96
N LYS A 169 -12.42 -1.86 18.19
CA LYS A 169 -12.09 -0.61 17.52
C LYS A 169 -13.07 -0.23 16.42
N LEU A 170 -13.61 -1.20 15.69
CA LEU A 170 -14.68 -1.01 14.71
C LEU A 170 -16.07 -0.95 15.33
N ASN A 171 -16.18 -1.20 16.62
CA ASN A 171 -17.46 -1.36 17.30
C ASN A 171 -18.37 -2.34 16.53
N LEU A 172 -17.83 -3.55 16.26
CA LEU A 172 -18.62 -4.61 15.63
C LEU A 172 -19.63 -5.15 16.62
N LYS A 173 -20.80 -5.47 16.11
CA LYS A 173 -21.88 -6.05 16.90
C LYS A 173 -21.66 -7.54 17.07
N LEU A 174 -21.65 -8.00 18.31
CA LEU A 174 -21.52 -9.40 18.69
C LEU A 174 -22.86 -9.94 19.21
N SER A 175 -23.11 -11.23 18.99
CA SER A 175 -24.15 -11.92 19.75
C SER A 175 -23.70 -12.12 21.20
N ALA A 176 -24.64 -12.36 22.11
CA ALA A 176 -24.34 -12.60 23.53
C ALA A 176 -23.35 -13.78 23.72
N GLY A 177 -23.50 -14.85 22.94
CA GLY A 177 -22.59 -16.01 22.97
C GLY A 177 -21.18 -15.68 22.51
N GLN A 178 -21.06 -14.91 21.43
CA GLN A 178 -19.76 -14.46 20.91
C GLN A 178 -19.02 -13.55 21.91
N TYR A 179 -19.76 -12.63 22.52
CA TYR A 179 -19.19 -11.75 23.55
C TYR A 179 -18.68 -12.55 24.76
N HIS A 180 -19.49 -13.46 25.29
CA HIS A 180 -19.11 -14.31 26.44
C HIS A 180 -17.88 -15.17 26.14
N MET A 181 -17.84 -15.80 24.97
CA MET A 181 -16.69 -16.59 24.51
C MET A 181 -15.41 -15.75 24.46
N LEU A 182 -15.49 -14.55 23.87
CA LEU A 182 -14.33 -13.66 23.75
C LEU A 182 -13.84 -13.14 25.11
N GLU A 183 -14.75 -12.78 26.04
CA GLU A 183 -14.35 -12.34 27.37
C GLU A 183 -13.69 -13.47 28.17
N LYS A 184 -14.18 -14.70 28.05
CA LYS A 184 -13.53 -15.88 28.65
C LYS A 184 -12.11 -16.08 28.10
N GLN A 185 -11.95 -16.10 26.78
CA GLN A 185 -10.65 -16.25 26.12
C GLN A 185 -9.71 -15.09 26.48
N ARG A 186 -10.23 -13.87 26.57
CA ARG A 186 -9.48 -12.69 26.97
C ARG A 186 -8.90 -12.83 28.39
N ALA A 187 -9.71 -13.36 29.32
CA ALA A 187 -9.26 -13.62 30.68
C ALA A 187 -8.13 -14.71 30.69
N GLU A 188 -8.28 -15.76 29.90
CA GLU A 188 -7.25 -16.81 29.76
C GLU A 188 -5.94 -16.23 29.16
N VAL A 189 -6.03 -15.43 28.10
CA VAL A 189 -4.87 -14.75 27.49
C VAL A 189 -4.20 -13.80 28.49
N ALA A 190 -4.97 -13.10 29.32
CA ALA A 190 -4.41 -12.18 30.31
C ALA A 190 -3.51 -12.88 31.33
N LEU A 191 -3.80 -14.13 31.65
CA LEU A 191 -2.97 -14.96 32.56
C LEU A 191 -1.65 -15.41 31.92
N THR A 192 -1.58 -15.44 30.60
CA THR A 192 -0.36 -15.89 29.88
C THR A 192 0.62 -14.75 29.56
N ILE A 193 0.17 -13.50 29.67
CA ILE A 193 0.99 -12.32 29.37
C ILE A 193 1.54 -11.76 30.68
N ASP A 194 2.72 -12.19 31.03
CA ASP A 194 3.51 -11.60 32.11
C ASP A 194 4.44 -10.52 31.54
N ASP A 195 3.96 -9.29 31.53
CA ASP A 195 4.77 -8.14 31.12
C ASP A 195 4.54 -6.99 32.13
N ALA A 196 5.18 -7.11 33.27
CA ALA A 196 5.11 -6.14 34.38
C ALA A 196 5.50 -4.69 33.96
N TYR A 197 6.03 -4.54 32.74
CA TYR A 197 6.58 -3.29 32.23
C TYR A 197 5.66 -2.58 31.23
N LEU A 198 4.56 -3.22 30.81
CA LEU A 198 3.60 -2.57 29.94
C LEU A 198 2.65 -1.68 30.75
N SER A 199 2.35 -0.49 30.20
CA SER A 199 1.22 0.28 30.71
C SER A 199 -0.05 -0.55 30.59
N GLN A 200 -1.02 -0.34 31.50
CA GLN A 200 -2.29 -1.06 31.49
C GLN A 200 -2.99 -1.05 30.11
N LYS A 201 -2.90 0.06 29.40
CA LYS A 201 -3.45 0.20 28.06
C LYS A 201 -2.78 -0.68 27.03
N ARG A 202 -1.45 -0.79 27.07
CA ARG A 202 -0.67 -1.67 26.17
C ARG A 202 -0.90 -3.13 26.51
N LEU A 203 -0.95 -3.46 27.80
CA LEU A 203 -1.29 -4.79 28.26
C LEU A 203 -2.69 -5.18 27.73
N ASN A 204 -3.68 -4.32 27.89
CA ASN A 204 -5.01 -4.54 27.35
C ASN A 204 -5.00 -4.73 25.82
N ARG A 205 -4.23 -3.92 25.10
CA ARG A 205 -4.09 -4.08 23.66
C ARG A 205 -3.45 -5.41 23.30
N LYS A 206 -2.35 -5.78 23.97
CA LYS A 206 -1.66 -7.07 23.73
C LYS A 206 -2.60 -8.25 24.01
N ILE A 207 -3.42 -8.16 25.05
CA ILE A 207 -4.45 -9.15 25.34
C ILE A 207 -5.48 -9.21 24.21
N ASP A 208 -6.01 -8.06 23.81
CA ASP A 208 -7.02 -7.97 22.75
C ASP A 208 -6.47 -8.39 21.36
N ASP A 209 -5.20 -8.15 21.08
CA ASP A 209 -4.52 -8.60 19.85
C ASP A 209 -4.28 -10.12 19.82
N ASN A 210 -4.25 -10.78 20.97
CA ASN A 210 -4.07 -12.23 21.11
C ASN A 210 -5.37 -12.97 21.50
N THR A 211 -6.50 -12.26 21.52
CA THR A 211 -7.84 -12.83 21.68
C THR A 211 -8.53 -12.84 20.32
N PHE A 212 -9.02 -13.99 19.86
CA PHE A 212 -9.51 -14.15 18.50
C PHE A 212 -10.90 -14.76 18.44
N ILE A 213 -11.64 -14.43 17.41
CA ILE A 213 -12.84 -15.15 16.99
C ILE A 213 -12.62 -15.73 15.59
N ASN A 214 -13.17 -16.91 15.34
CA ASN A 214 -13.27 -17.43 13.99
C ASN A 214 -14.10 -16.47 13.13
N PHE A 215 -13.54 -16.03 12.01
CA PHE A 215 -14.18 -15.01 11.18
C PHE A 215 -15.50 -15.48 10.56
N ALA A 216 -15.60 -16.75 10.23
CA ALA A 216 -16.87 -17.32 9.78
C ALA A 216 -17.93 -17.26 10.86
N ASP A 217 -17.58 -17.54 12.13
CA ASP A 217 -18.51 -17.41 13.26
C ASP A 217 -18.95 -15.98 13.48
N LEU A 218 -18.02 -15.02 13.44
CA LEU A 218 -18.31 -13.60 13.60
C LEU A 218 -19.39 -13.13 12.63
N ILE A 219 -19.40 -13.67 11.41
CA ILE A 219 -20.30 -13.24 10.35
C ILE A 219 -21.52 -14.16 10.22
N LEU A 220 -21.30 -15.48 10.06
CA LEU A 220 -22.37 -16.42 9.72
C LEU A 220 -23.21 -16.89 10.92
N LEU A 221 -22.69 -16.78 12.16
CA LEU A 221 -23.47 -17.05 13.37
C LEU A 221 -24.08 -15.76 13.98
N ASN A 222 -24.01 -14.65 13.23
CA ASN A 222 -24.55 -13.36 13.64
C ASN A 222 -25.16 -12.61 12.45
N LEU A 223 -26.08 -13.28 11.75
CA LEU A 223 -26.65 -12.80 10.48
C LEU A 223 -27.38 -11.47 10.60
N ASP A 224 -28.04 -11.22 11.73
CA ASP A 224 -28.76 -9.96 11.98
C ASP A 224 -27.84 -8.73 11.94
N ASN A 225 -26.59 -8.89 12.33
CA ASN A 225 -25.59 -7.84 12.33
C ASN A 225 -24.56 -7.98 11.18
N ALA A 226 -24.66 -9.03 10.37
CA ALA A 226 -23.63 -9.35 9.36
C ALA A 226 -23.41 -8.23 8.35
N LEU A 227 -24.49 -7.60 7.86
CA LEU A 227 -24.40 -6.51 6.89
C LEU A 227 -23.63 -5.31 7.44
N GLU A 228 -23.94 -4.90 8.68
CA GLU A 228 -23.27 -3.78 9.35
C GLU A 228 -21.79 -4.12 9.63
N ASN A 229 -21.54 -5.31 10.17
CA ASN A 229 -20.20 -5.77 10.49
C ASN A 229 -19.32 -5.86 9.22
N ILE A 230 -19.83 -6.50 8.16
CA ILE A 230 -19.11 -6.58 6.86
C ILE A 230 -18.83 -5.19 6.32
N SER A 231 -19.79 -4.27 6.37
CA SER A 231 -19.59 -2.89 5.89
C SER A 231 -18.47 -2.19 6.66
N LYS A 232 -18.44 -2.30 7.98
CA LYS A 232 -17.38 -1.71 8.81
C LYS A 232 -16.01 -2.33 8.51
N ILE A 233 -15.95 -3.65 8.39
CA ILE A 233 -14.71 -4.36 8.06
C ILE A 233 -14.23 -3.97 6.66
N ARG A 234 -15.10 -3.98 5.67
CA ARG A 234 -14.81 -3.57 4.29
C ARG A 234 -14.16 -2.19 4.24
N ASN A 235 -14.76 -1.22 4.92
CA ASN A 235 -14.28 0.16 4.96
C ASN A 235 -12.96 0.32 5.74
N SER A 236 -12.59 -0.66 6.55
CA SER A 236 -11.34 -0.66 7.29
C SER A 236 -10.16 -1.22 6.52
N LEU A 237 -10.40 -1.98 5.46
CA LEU A 237 -9.34 -2.73 4.78
C LEU A 237 -8.54 -1.91 3.76
N ALA A 238 -9.17 -1.00 3.05
CA ALA A 238 -8.47 -0.18 2.06
C ALA A 238 -7.94 1.13 2.64
N ILE A 239 -6.80 1.59 2.14
CA ILE A 239 -6.28 2.93 2.43
C ILE A 239 -7.03 3.91 1.54
N LEU A 240 -7.98 4.59 2.12
CA LEU A 240 -8.73 5.66 1.47
C LEU A 240 -8.29 6.98 2.10
N LYS A 241 -8.28 8.04 1.30
CA LYS A 241 -8.03 9.39 1.79
C LYS A 241 -9.27 9.94 2.47
N ASP A 242 -9.60 9.35 3.62
CA ASP A 242 -10.73 9.76 4.43
C ASP A 242 -10.26 10.22 5.80
N SER A 243 -10.58 11.47 6.15
CA SER A 243 -10.32 12.04 7.46
C SER A 243 -11.14 11.39 8.59
N GLN A 244 -12.16 10.60 8.24
CA GLN A 244 -13.04 9.90 9.18
C GLN A 244 -12.67 8.41 9.35
N ALA A 245 -11.59 7.96 8.78
CA ALA A 245 -11.17 6.56 8.90
C ALA A 245 -10.92 6.19 10.36
N VAL A 246 -11.56 5.13 10.82
CA VAL A 246 -11.37 4.59 12.18
C VAL A 246 -9.95 4.09 12.38
N PHE A 247 -9.33 3.57 11.32
CA PHE A 247 -7.97 3.08 11.32
C PHE A 247 -7.00 4.05 10.65
N THR A 248 -5.81 4.13 11.21
CA THR A 248 -4.66 4.71 10.51
C THR A 248 -4.33 3.87 9.28
N ASN A 249 -3.65 4.46 8.30
CA ASN A 249 -3.19 3.72 7.12
C ASN A 249 -2.36 2.49 7.51
N LEU A 250 -1.63 2.61 8.58
CA LEU A 250 -0.76 1.58 9.10
C LEU A 250 -1.55 0.40 9.70
N GLU A 251 -2.63 0.66 10.43
CA GLU A 251 -3.51 -0.39 10.93
C GLU A 251 -4.23 -1.11 9.78
N LYS A 252 -4.58 -0.39 8.72
CA LYS A 252 -5.15 -0.99 7.50
C LYS A 252 -4.13 -1.89 6.80
N LEU A 253 -2.88 -1.43 6.67
CA LEU A 253 -1.78 -2.26 6.16
C LEU A 253 -1.60 -3.54 7.00
N TYR A 254 -1.66 -3.42 8.32
CA TYR A 254 -1.55 -4.56 9.22
C TYR A 254 -2.69 -5.57 9.01
N LEU A 255 -3.93 -5.10 9.00
CA LEU A 255 -5.10 -5.97 8.75
C LEU A 255 -4.95 -6.71 7.43
N TYR A 256 -4.63 -5.98 6.36
CA TYR A 256 -4.55 -6.54 5.04
C TYR A 256 -3.41 -7.56 4.90
N ARG A 257 -2.25 -7.28 5.49
CA ARG A 257 -1.05 -8.13 5.35
C ARG A 257 -1.00 -9.28 6.32
N TYR A 258 -1.55 -9.13 7.51
CA TYR A 258 -1.30 -10.09 8.60
C TYR A 258 -2.57 -10.76 9.14
N VAL A 259 -3.70 -10.11 9.11
CA VAL A 259 -4.95 -10.70 9.60
C VAL A 259 -5.64 -11.48 8.50
N PHE A 260 -5.90 -10.82 7.37
CA PHE A 260 -6.61 -11.44 6.24
C PHE A 260 -5.76 -12.36 5.36
N THR A 261 -4.54 -12.67 5.73
CA THR A 261 -3.66 -13.57 4.98
C THR A 261 -3.18 -14.78 5.78
N LYS A 262 -3.56 -14.87 7.05
CA LYS A 262 -3.20 -16.02 7.91
C LYS A 262 -4.40 -16.92 8.12
N PRO A 263 -4.42 -18.11 7.50
CA PRO A 263 -5.48 -19.09 7.74
C PRO A 263 -5.34 -19.70 9.13
N LYS A 264 -6.45 -20.17 9.65
CA LYS A 264 -6.46 -21.02 10.84
C LYS A 264 -6.01 -22.46 10.49
N ILE A 265 -5.36 -23.12 11.41
CA ILE A 265 -4.87 -24.49 11.21
C ILE A 265 -6.03 -25.51 11.33
N SER A 266 -7.05 -25.24 12.12
CA SER A 266 -8.19 -26.13 12.33
C SER A 266 -9.49 -25.56 11.75
N TYR A 267 -10.17 -26.34 10.91
CA TYR A 267 -11.42 -25.97 10.26
C TYR A 267 -12.60 -26.75 10.83
N TYR A 268 -13.77 -26.11 10.87
CA TYR A 268 -15.03 -26.83 11.00
C TYR A 268 -15.87 -26.63 9.73
N LYS A 269 -16.89 -27.46 9.57
CA LYS A 269 -17.75 -27.37 8.39
C LYS A 269 -18.60 -26.10 8.45
N ILE A 270 -18.44 -25.22 7.48
CA ILE A 270 -19.23 -24.00 7.37
C ILE A 270 -20.70 -24.35 7.05
N PRO A 271 -21.68 -23.82 7.79
CA PRO A 271 -23.09 -24.03 7.51
C PRO A 271 -23.50 -23.35 6.20
N LEU A 272 -23.71 -24.12 5.14
CA LEU A 272 -24.10 -23.61 3.82
C LEU A 272 -25.40 -22.81 3.85
N THR A 273 -26.37 -23.24 4.66
CA THR A 273 -27.65 -22.53 4.85
C THR A 273 -27.49 -21.12 5.39
N ASN A 274 -26.45 -20.88 6.20
CA ASN A 274 -26.16 -19.54 6.71
C ASN A 274 -25.52 -18.66 5.64
N ILE A 275 -24.76 -19.25 4.72
CA ILE A 275 -24.21 -18.51 3.57
C ILE A 275 -25.34 -18.05 2.66
N GLU A 276 -26.35 -18.87 2.40
CA GLU A 276 -27.52 -18.51 1.59
C GLU A 276 -28.32 -17.35 2.18
N LYS A 277 -28.29 -17.19 3.52
CA LYS A 277 -28.96 -16.10 4.24
C LYS A 277 -28.10 -14.85 4.39
N LEU A 278 -26.85 -14.84 3.92
CA LEU A 278 -25.97 -13.71 4.09
C LEU A 278 -26.53 -12.46 3.37
N PRO A 279 -26.77 -11.35 4.09
CA PRO A 279 -27.44 -10.19 3.49
C PRO A 279 -26.53 -9.34 2.58
N ASP A 280 -25.20 -9.48 2.73
CA ASP A 280 -24.24 -8.74 1.89
C ASP A 280 -24.06 -9.44 0.54
N VAL A 281 -24.61 -8.85 -0.51
CA VAL A 281 -24.64 -9.45 -1.85
C VAL A 281 -23.25 -9.61 -2.47
N TYR A 282 -22.29 -8.72 -2.14
CA TYR A 282 -20.96 -8.77 -2.73
C TYR A 282 -20.14 -9.93 -2.16
N VAL A 283 -20.06 -10.02 -0.84
CA VAL A 283 -19.39 -11.14 -0.16
C VAL A 283 -20.10 -12.47 -0.48
N TYR A 284 -21.44 -12.46 -0.52
CA TYR A 284 -22.23 -13.62 -0.90
C TYR A 284 -21.84 -14.18 -2.27
N ARG A 285 -21.72 -13.34 -3.31
CA ARG A 285 -21.33 -13.76 -4.66
C ARG A 285 -19.96 -14.43 -4.69
N TYR A 286 -18.98 -13.87 -3.97
CA TYR A 286 -17.66 -14.49 -3.83
C TYR A 286 -17.77 -15.85 -3.15
N LEU A 287 -18.46 -15.93 -2.02
CA LEU A 287 -18.62 -17.19 -1.28
C LEU A 287 -19.29 -18.28 -2.11
N VAL A 288 -20.40 -17.98 -2.79
CA VAL A 288 -21.11 -18.94 -3.64
C VAL A 288 -20.19 -19.48 -4.74
N LYS A 289 -19.39 -18.63 -5.37
CA LYS A 289 -18.43 -19.08 -6.39
C LYS A 289 -17.31 -19.92 -5.78
N MET A 290 -16.76 -19.52 -4.62
CA MET A 290 -15.76 -20.29 -3.88
C MET A 290 -16.29 -21.66 -3.45
N LEU A 291 -17.55 -21.75 -3.05
CA LEU A 291 -18.19 -23.03 -2.70
C LEU A 291 -18.45 -23.92 -3.92
N LYS A 292 -18.77 -23.33 -5.09
CA LYS A 292 -18.85 -24.10 -6.34
C LYS A 292 -17.51 -24.71 -6.71
N ASP A 293 -16.41 -24.03 -6.42
CA ASP A 293 -15.06 -24.54 -6.65
C ASP A 293 -14.79 -25.82 -5.82
N PHE A 294 -15.42 -25.99 -4.66
CA PHE A 294 -15.35 -27.26 -3.90
C PHE A 294 -15.85 -28.49 -4.65
N ASN A 295 -16.75 -28.30 -5.59
CA ASN A 295 -17.27 -29.39 -6.43
C ASN A 295 -16.34 -29.70 -7.61
N ASN A 296 -15.33 -28.85 -7.85
CA ASN A 296 -14.31 -29.03 -8.88
C ASN A 296 -13.09 -29.72 -8.26
N ASN A 297 -12.73 -30.91 -8.77
CA ASN A 297 -11.58 -31.65 -8.25
C ASN A 297 -10.27 -30.87 -8.27
N ASN A 298 -10.10 -29.92 -9.20
CA ASN A 298 -8.90 -29.09 -9.30
C ASN A 298 -8.81 -28.01 -8.20
N TYR A 299 -9.93 -27.63 -7.57
CA TYR A 299 -9.99 -26.53 -6.62
C TYR A 299 -10.51 -26.91 -5.23
N ARG A 300 -10.86 -28.19 -5.03
CA ARG A 300 -11.50 -28.66 -3.78
C ARG A 300 -10.67 -28.42 -2.53
N ASN A 301 -9.37 -28.63 -2.60
CA ASN A 301 -8.46 -28.64 -1.47
C ASN A 301 -7.38 -27.56 -1.55
N LEU A 302 -7.68 -26.42 -2.21
CA LEU A 302 -6.74 -25.33 -2.28
C LEU A 302 -6.44 -24.78 -0.88
N THR A 303 -5.16 -24.52 -0.62
CA THR A 303 -4.73 -23.76 0.54
C THR A 303 -5.24 -22.32 0.44
N PHE A 304 -5.16 -21.57 1.54
CA PHE A 304 -5.51 -20.15 1.51
C PHE A 304 -4.68 -19.38 0.45
N PHE A 305 -3.39 -19.66 0.37
CA PHE A 305 -2.51 -19.00 -0.60
C PHE A 305 -2.87 -19.35 -2.05
N GLU A 306 -3.11 -20.60 -2.34
CA GLU A 306 -3.53 -21.05 -3.68
C GLU A 306 -4.86 -20.44 -4.10
N ASP A 307 -5.82 -20.43 -3.20
CA ASP A 307 -7.13 -19.83 -3.42
C ASP A 307 -7.01 -18.30 -3.63
N LYS A 308 -6.15 -17.65 -2.84
CA LYS A 308 -5.81 -16.24 -3.03
C LYS A 308 -5.23 -15.98 -4.43
N MET A 309 -4.30 -16.80 -4.90
CA MET A 309 -3.71 -16.64 -6.24
C MET A 309 -4.74 -16.83 -7.35
N LEU A 310 -5.61 -17.82 -7.23
CA LEU A 310 -6.71 -18.05 -8.18
C LEU A 310 -7.63 -16.83 -8.26
N TRP A 311 -7.99 -16.25 -7.12
CA TRP A 311 -8.86 -15.07 -7.09
C TRP A 311 -8.16 -13.79 -7.56
N ILE A 312 -6.86 -13.66 -7.37
CA ILE A 312 -6.06 -12.61 -7.98
C ILE A 312 -6.12 -12.73 -9.50
N ALA A 313 -5.87 -13.93 -10.05
CA ALA A 313 -5.96 -14.16 -11.50
C ALA A 313 -7.35 -13.84 -12.07
N ARG A 314 -8.42 -14.30 -11.39
CA ARG A 314 -9.82 -13.99 -11.77
C ARG A 314 -10.11 -12.48 -11.73
N SER A 315 -9.57 -11.78 -10.74
CA SER A 315 -9.71 -10.31 -10.63
C SER A 315 -9.05 -9.60 -11.79
N TYR A 316 -7.84 -10.01 -12.16
CA TYR A 316 -7.13 -9.44 -13.32
C TYR A 316 -7.80 -9.82 -14.65
N GLN A 317 -8.30 -11.03 -14.80
CA GLN A 317 -9.11 -11.41 -15.97
C GLN A 317 -10.33 -10.49 -16.15
N ALA A 318 -11.01 -10.18 -15.06
CA ALA A 318 -12.15 -9.26 -15.08
C ALA A 318 -11.77 -7.83 -15.51
N GLN A 319 -10.54 -7.45 -15.32
CA GLN A 319 -9.95 -6.19 -15.78
C GLN A 319 -9.30 -6.29 -17.17
N GLN A 320 -9.37 -7.45 -17.82
CA GLN A 320 -8.66 -7.76 -19.08
C GLN A 320 -7.15 -7.54 -18.99
N ILE A 321 -6.57 -7.78 -17.85
CA ILE A 321 -5.14 -7.85 -17.63
C ILE A 321 -4.67 -9.28 -17.91
N TYR A 322 -3.62 -9.42 -18.69
CA TYR A 322 -3.12 -10.73 -19.12
C TYR A 322 -1.79 -11.12 -18.51
N TYR A 323 -1.06 -10.13 -17.99
CA TYR A 323 0.25 -10.35 -17.43
C TYR A 323 0.45 -9.52 -16.15
N VAL A 324 0.94 -10.19 -15.10
CA VAL A 324 1.11 -9.57 -13.78
C VAL A 324 2.42 -9.97 -13.16
N GLU A 325 3.14 -9.01 -12.57
CA GLU A 325 4.34 -9.29 -11.78
C GLU A 325 4.14 -8.90 -10.33
N ILE A 326 4.14 -9.89 -9.46
CA ILE A 326 3.89 -9.76 -8.04
C ILE A 326 5.20 -9.78 -7.26
N SER A 327 5.43 -8.77 -6.44
CA SER A 327 6.52 -8.73 -5.49
C SER A 327 6.13 -9.42 -4.18
N ASP A 328 6.95 -10.39 -3.72
CA ASP A 328 6.67 -11.10 -2.46
C ASP A 328 7.95 -11.40 -1.67
N THR A 329 7.93 -11.04 -0.38
CA THR A 329 9.06 -11.24 0.53
C THR A 329 9.21 -12.68 1.02
N THR A 330 8.19 -13.50 0.89
CA THR A 330 8.21 -14.90 1.34
C THR A 330 9.23 -15.71 0.57
N LEU A 331 9.47 -15.35 -0.70
CA LEU A 331 10.44 -16.01 -1.58
C LEU A 331 11.90 -15.92 -1.10
N VAL A 332 12.21 -15.02 -0.18
CA VAL A 332 13.58 -14.84 0.35
C VAL A 332 13.63 -14.80 1.87
N LYS A 333 12.51 -15.08 2.53
CA LYS A 333 12.43 -14.95 4.00
C LYS A 333 13.18 -16.07 4.73
N LYS A 334 12.86 -17.31 4.41
CA LYS A 334 13.47 -18.55 4.94
C LYS A 334 13.31 -19.67 3.92
N GLU A 335 14.21 -20.63 3.92
CA GLU A 335 14.21 -21.76 2.99
C GLU A 335 12.85 -22.47 2.97
N GLN A 336 12.33 -22.91 4.11
CA GLN A 336 11.06 -23.63 4.19
C GLN A 336 9.90 -22.79 3.67
N ALA A 337 9.86 -21.50 4.02
CA ALA A 337 8.78 -20.61 3.51
C ALA A 337 8.84 -20.43 2.00
N ALA A 338 10.04 -20.36 1.42
CA ALA A 338 10.23 -20.30 -0.02
C ALA A 338 9.82 -21.61 -0.70
N ILE A 339 10.19 -22.76 -0.15
CA ILE A 339 9.80 -24.09 -0.64
C ILE A 339 8.27 -24.22 -0.65
N ASP A 340 7.63 -23.91 0.47
CA ASP A 340 6.18 -23.99 0.64
C ASP A 340 5.44 -23.08 -0.36
N MET A 341 5.96 -21.88 -0.57
CA MET A 341 5.38 -20.95 -1.55
C MET A 341 5.57 -21.47 -2.97
N LEU A 342 6.78 -21.89 -3.36
CA LEU A 342 7.06 -22.39 -4.71
C LEU A 342 6.23 -23.65 -5.02
N ARG A 343 6.11 -24.57 -4.07
CA ARG A 343 5.24 -25.75 -4.21
C ARG A 343 3.81 -25.34 -4.56
N GLN A 344 3.26 -24.38 -3.84
CA GLN A 344 1.90 -23.87 -4.09
C GLN A 344 1.80 -23.10 -5.42
N LEU A 345 2.81 -22.31 -5.79
CA LEU A 345 2.85 -21.62 -7.07
C LEU A 345 2.84 -22.59 -8.25
N HIS A 346 3.67 -23.63 -8.22
CA HIS A 346 3.72 -24.65 -9.28
C HIS A 346 2.42 -25.46 -9.39
N HIS A 347 1.64 -25.56 -8.31
CA HIS A 347 0.32 -26.18 -8.33
C HIS A 347 -0.74 -25.25 -8.90
N ILE A 348 -0.86 -24.03 -8.41
CA ILE A 348 -1.99 -23.17 -8.72
C ILE A 348 -1.84 -22.33 -10.00
N LEU A 349 -0.64 -21.85 -10.34
CA LEU A 349 -0.49 -20.92 -11.46
C LEU A 349 -0.83 -21.54 -12.82
N PRO A 350 -0.47 -22.81 -13.13
CA PRO A 350 -0.91 -23.45 -14.36
C PRO A 350 -2.44 -23.57 -14.46
N LEU A 351 -3.11 -23.88 -13.35
CA LEU A 351 -4.57 -23.97 -13.27
C LEU A 351 -5.22 -22.60 -13.45
N ALA A 352 -4.70 -21.59 -12.75
CA ALA A 352 -5.17 -20.21 -12.85
C ALA A 352 -5.01 -19.66 -14.28
N LYS A 353 -3.84 -19.87 -14.91
CA LYS A 353 -3.59 -19.47 -16.29
C LYS A 353 -4.56 -20.18 -17.27
N LYS A 354 -4.78 -21.47 -17.09
CA LYS A 354 -5.71 -22.24 -17.93
C LYS A 354 -7.15 -21.72 -17.82
N GLU A 355 -7.58 -21.31 -16.61
CA GLU A 355 -8.92 -20.78 -16.39
C GLU A 355 -9.07 -19.34 -16.90
N THR A 356 -8.09 -18.48 -16.59
CA THR A 356 -8.25 -17.03 -16.72
C THR A 356 -7.50 -16.42 -17.90
N GLY A 357 -6.50 -17.11 -18.44
CA GLY A 357 -5.58 -16.57 -19.43
C GLY A 357 -4.52 -15.63 -18.84
N VAL A 358 -4.49 -15.41 -17.53
CA VAL A 358 -3.57 -14.48 -16.87
C VAL A 358 -2.26 -15.18 -16.52
N ASP A 359 -1.16 -14.62 -17.00
CA ASP A 359 0.19 -15.01 -16.63
C ASP A 359 0.65 -14.24 -15.39
N ILE A 360 1.02 -14.95 -14.35
CA ILE A 360 1.57 -14.35 -13.12
C ILE A 360 3.04 -14.76 -12.96
N ARG A 361 3.88 -13.78 -12.70
CA ARG A 361 5.29 -13.93 -12.38
C ARG A 361 5.60 -13.25 -11.05
N PHE A 362 6.75 -13.58 -10.49
CA PHE A 362 7.15 -13.07 -9.18
C PHE A 362 8.49 -12.36 -9.23
N LEU A 363 8.59 -11.31 -8.42
CA LEU A 363 9.84 -10.69 -8.03
C LEU A 363 10.11 -11.02 -6.57
N ALA A 364 11.28 -11.60 -6.30
CA ALA A 364 11.71 -11.92 -4.96
C ALA A 364 12.08 -10.63 -4.19
N ALA A 365 11.27 -10.27 -3.20
CA ALA A 365 11.38 -8.97 -2.55
C ALA A 365 12.31 -9.01 -1.34
N ILE A 366 13.35 -8.18 -1.37
CA ILE A 366 14.28 -7.93 -0.27
C ILE A 366 13.92 -6.61 0.38
N ARG A 367 13.65 -6.63 1.67
CA ARG A 367 13.34 -5.40 2.40
C ARG A 367 14.59 -4.58 2.68
N ARG A 368 14.49 -3.28 2.46
CA ARG A 368 15.36 -2.32 3.13
C ARG A 368 15.22 -2.53 4.63
N ILE A 369 16.33 -2.41 5.34
CA ILE A 369 16.43 -2.77 6.75
C ILE A 369 15.31 -2.13 7.58
N PRO A 370 14.82 -2.86 8.59
CA PRO A 370 13.45 -2.75 9.04
C PRO A 370 13.23 -1.54 9.92
N LEU A 371 12.77 -0.50 9.30
CA LEU A 371 12.05 0.55 9.96
C LEU A 371 10.54 0.33 9.89
N THR A 372 10.15 -0.82 9.35
CA THR A 372 8.76 -1.17 9.11
C THR A 372 8.25 -2.08 10.19
N LEU A 373 7.03 -1.91 10.47
CA LEU A 373 6.02 -2.79 11.00
C LEU A 373 6.22 -4.24 10.68
N VAL A 374 7.14 -4.89 11.29
CA VAL A 374 7.21 -6.29 11.05
C VAL A 374 7.28 -7.04 12.37
N ARG A 375 6.20 -7.74 12.65
CA ARG A 375 6.22 -8.89 13.58
C ARG A 375 7.09 -10.01 13.05
N ASP A 376 7.73 -9.84 11.93
CA ASP A 376 8.43 -10.91 11.28
C ASP A 376 9.86 -10.95 11.77
N ASP A 377 10.34 -12.14 11.88
CA ASP A 377 11.64 -12.68 12.15
C ASP A 377 12.85 -12.01 11.47
N ILE A 378 12.77 -10.75 11.06
CA ILE A 378 13.92 -9.93 10.70
C ILE A 378 14.62 -9.52 12.00
N GLN A 379 14.98 -10.52 12.77
CA GLN A 379 15.66 -10.32 14.05
C GLN A 379 17.15 -10.58 13.96
N SER A 380 17.60 -11.23 12.90
CA SER A 380 19.00 -11.58 12.79
C SER A 380 19.79 -10.51 12.06
N ALA A 381 20.96 -10.18 12.59
CA ALA A 381 21.98 -9.44 11.85
C ALA A 381 22.35 -10.13 10.50
N ASN A 382 21.91 -11.37 10.34
CA ASN A 382 22.18 -12.24 9.19
C ASN A 382 21.04 -12.29 8.17
N TYR A 383 19.95 -11.54 8.37
CA TYR A 383 18.78 -11.68 7.48
C TYR A 383 19.10 -11.43 5.99
N LEU A 384 20.01 -10.50 5.68
CA LEU A 384 20.43 -10.25 4.30
C LEU A 384 21.23 -11.42 3.74
N THR A 385 22.08 -12.06 4.57
CA THR A 385 22.82 -13.27 4.19
C THR A 385 21.88 -14.43 3.92
N GLU A 386 20.91 -14.64 4.81
CA GLU A 386 19.87 -15.65 4.65
C GLU A 386 19.02 -15.38 3.40
N ALA A 387 18.57 -14.13 3.23
CA ALA A 387 17.79 -13.75 2.05
C ALA A 387 18.56 -13.97 0.73
N MET A 388 19.87 -13.70 0.71
CA MET A 388 20.69 -13.91 -0.47
C MET A 388 20.95 -15.39 -0.76
N SER A 389 21.14 -16.22 0.26
CA SER A 389 21.29 -17.67 0.06
C SER A 389 20.01 -18.26 -0.52
N VAL A 390 18.86 -17.86 -0.03
CA VAL A 390 17.57 -18.29 -0.58
C VAL A 390 17.36 -17.76 -2.00
N LEU A 391 17.66 -16.49 -2.25
CA LEU A 391 17.50 -15.87 -3.57
C LEU A 391 18.31 -16.59 -4.67
N LYS A 392 19.54 -17.02 -4.35
CA LYS A 392 20.38 -17.76 -5.32
C LYS A 392 19.73 -19.06 -5.80
N ILE A 393 18.92 -19.68 -4.99
CA ILE A 393 18.19 -20.90 -5.35
C ILE A 393 16.89 -20.55 -6.07
N VAL A 394 16.06 -19.68 -5.50
CA VAL A 394 14.75 -19.33 -6.08
C VAL A 394 14.87 -18.55 -7.38
N SER A 395 16.00 -17.87 -7.63
CA SER A 395 16.26 -17.20 -8.92
C SER A 395 16.26 -18.14 -10.13
N LYS A 396 16.41 -19.43 -9.89
CA LYS A 396 16.38 -20.46 -10.95
C LYS A 396 14.97 -20.94 -11.28
N ASP A 397 13.98 -20.58 -10.44
CA ASP A 397 12.59 -20.97 -10.66
C ASP A 397 12.00 -20.23 -11.87
N PRO A 398 11.23 -20.92 -12.74
CA PRO A 398 10.65 -20.30 -13.93
C PRO A 398 9.65 -19.18 -13.59
N TYR A 399 8.95 -19.25 -12.46
CA TYR A 399 8.00 -18.20 -12.04
C TYR A 399 8.67 -16.98 -11.40
N VAL A 400 9.96 -17.06 -11.04
CA VAL A 400 10.71 -15.96 -10.42
C VAL A 400 11.55 -15.26 -11.48
N VAL A 401 11.16 -14.05 -11.86
CA VAL A 401 11.75 -13.32 -13.00
C VAL A 401 12.68 -12.18 -12.59
N GLY A 402 12.75 -11.89 -11.28
CA GLY A 402 13.60 -10.80 -10.79
C GLY A 402 13.63 -10.68 -9.28
N SER A 403 14.35 -9.68 -8.85
CA SER A 403 14.42 -9.20 -7.47
C SER A 403 13.81 -7.81 -7.34
N ASP A 404 13.33 -7.48 -6.14
CA ASP A 404 12.76 -6.18 -5.81
C ASP A 404 13.28 -5.67 -4.47
N PHE A 405 13.71 -4.44 -4.40
CA PHE A 405 14.13 -3.79 -3.17
C PHE A 405 12.99 -2.93 -2.63
N VAL A 406 12.31 -3.46 -1.61
CA VAL A 406 11.09 -2.89 -1.02
C VAL A 406 11.34 -2.31 0.38
N GLY A 407 10.36 -1.65 0.94
CA GLY A 407 10.40 -1.08 2.28
C GLY A 407 10.45 0.43 2.28
N GLU A 408 10.35 1.03 3.47
CA GLU A 408 10.23 2.49 3.59
C GLU A 408 11.47 3.21 3.08
N GLU A 409 11.27 4.21 2.25
CA GLU A 409 12.33 4.96 1.58
C GLU A 409 13.03 6.00 2.48
N ILE A 410 12.71 6.01 3.75
CA ILE A 410 13.53 6.69 4.76
C ILE A 410 14.90 6.01 4.93
N ASN A 411 15.02 4.76 4.49
CA ASN A 411 16.26 4.00 4.51
C ASN A 411 17.02 4.17 3.20
N ASP A 412 18.27 4.61 3.30
CA ASP A 412 19.12 4.83 2.13
C ASP A 412 19.42 3.51 1.44
N ILE A 413 19.29 3.48 0.10
CA ILE A 413 19.58 2.29 -0.70
C ILE A 413 21.06 1.84 -0.57
N ASN A 414 21.95 2.74 -0.18
CA ASN A 414 23.35 2.41 0.09
C ASN A 414 23.52 1.35 1.19
N GLU A 415 22.55 1.22 2.09
CA GLU A 415 22.54 0.16 3.10
C GLU A 415 22.51 -1.24 2.49
N LEU A 416 21.97 -1.36 1.28
CA LEU A 416 21.91 -2.62 0.52
C LEU A 416 23.01 -2.79 -0.52
N LYS A 417 24.07 -1.97 -0.47
CA LYS A 417 25.19 -1.98 -1.46
C LYS A 417 25.76 -3.38 -1.67
N SER A 418 26.03 -4.11 -0.60
CA SER A 418 26.59 -5.46 -0.69
C SER A 418 25.64 -6.45 -1.35
N VAL A 419 24.35 -6.35 -1.05
CA VAL A 419 23.30 -7.19 -1.62
C VAL A 419 23.10 -6.88 -3.10
N ILE A 420 23.06 -5.60 -3.48
CA ILE A 420 22.96 -5.17 -4.88
C ILE A 420 24.16 -5.70 -5.66
N LYS A 421 25.37 -5.52 -5.13
CA LYS A 421 26.60 -6.04 -5.75
C LYS A 421 26.52 -7.54 -5.98
N GLU A 422 26.09 -8.31 -4.99
CA GLU A 422 25.98 -9.75 -5.09
C GLU A 422 24.94 -10.16 -6.16
N ILE A 423 23.77 -9.52 -6.21
CA ILE A 423 22.75 -9.81 -7.22
C ILE A 423 23.28 -9.50 -8.62
N VAL A 424 23.90 -8.34 -8.81
CA VAL A 424 24.45 -7.92 -10.10
C VAL A 424 25.56 -8.86 -10.58
N SER A 425 26.47 -9.24 -9.66
CA SER A 425 27.64 -10.04 -10.02
C SER A 425 27.38 -11.55 -10.12
N THR A 426 26.39 -12.09 -9.42
CA THR A 426 26.17 -13.55 -9.36
C THR A 426 24.90 -14.03 -10.07
N ILE A 427 23.83 -13.21 -10.09
CA ILE A 427 22.56 -13.56 -10.72
C ILE A 427 22.41 -12.88 -12.06
N ALA A 428 22.41 -11.55 -12.11
CA ALA A 428 22.19 -10.81 -13.34
C ALA A 428 23.33 -10.96 -14.35
N SER A 429 24.55 -11.27 -13.91
CA SER A 429 25.67 -11.61 -14.80
C SER A 429 25.48 -12.92 -15.58
N LYS A 430 24.68 -13.85 -15.03
CA LYS A 430 24.40 -15.17 -15.62
C LYS A 430 23.03 -15.25 -16.30
N ASP A 431 22.08 -14.46 -15.83
CA ASP A 431 20.73 -14.38 -16.38
C ASP A 431 20.48 -12.97 -16.96
N LYS A 432 20.67 -12.84 -18.27
CA LYS A 432 20.45 -11.56 -18.98
C LYS A 432 19.01 -11.07 -18.94
N TYR A 433 18.07 -11.93 -18.57
CA TYR A 433 16.65 -11.59 -18.46
C TYR A 433 16.25 -11.19 -17.03
N TRP A 434 17.14 -11.38 -16.05
CA TRP A 434 16.86 -11.03 -14.65
C TRP A 434 16.50 -9.56 -14.50
N THR A 435 15.37 -9.32 -13.88
CA THR A 435 14.90 -7.96 -13.56
C THR A 435 15.43 -7.55 -12.19
N ILE A 436 16.00 -6.36 -12.08
CA ILE A 436 16.30 -5.71 -10.80
C ILE A 436 15.34 -4.54 -10.64
N ARG A 437 14.36 -4.66 -9.75
CA ARG A 437 13.46 -3.58 -9.39
C ARG A 437 13.91 -2.91 -8.09
N VAL A 438 13.82 -1.59 -8.04
CA VAL A 438 14.14 -0.80 -6.86
C VAL A 438 13.02 0.20 -6.62
N HIS A 439 12.39 0.16 -5.46
CA HIS A 439 11.51 1.24 -5.02
C HIS A 439 12.37 2.47 -4.74
N ALA A 440 12.21 3.53 -5.50
CA ALA A 440 12.96 4.77 -5.32
C ALA A 440 12.15 5.96 -5.83
N GLY A 441 12.18 7.06 -5.09
CA GLY A 441 11.38 8.23 -5.38
C GLY A 441 9.89 8.06 -5.04
N GLU A 442 9.54 7.18 -4.10
CA GLU A 442 8.18 7.02 -3.61
C GLU A 442 7.74 8.23 -2.79
N ASN A 443 8.65 8.73 -1.96
CA ASN A 443 8.42 9.91 -1.14
C ASN A 443 9.64 10.84 -1.21
N ASP A 444 9.52 12.02 -0.61
CA ASP A 444 10.55 13.06 -0.67
C ASP A 444 11.65 12.94 0.39
N SER A 445 11.72 11.82 1.13
CA SER A 445 12.71 11.61 2.17
C SER A 445 14.13 11.53 1.62
N LEU A 446 14.30 10.84 0.50
CA LEU A 446 15.60 10.56 -0.13
C LEU A 446 15.52 10.80 -1.65
N LYS A 447 15.51 12.09 -2.05
CA LYS A 447 15.36 12.48 -3.46
C LYS A 447 16.48 11.97 -4.38
N ASP A 448 17.67 11.74 -3.83
CA ASP A 448 18.80 11.19 -4.59
C ASP A 448 18.85 9.66 -4.65
N ASN A 449 17.84 8.99 -4.08
CA ASN A 449 17.83 7.52 -3.94
C ASN A 449 17.80 6.81 -5.31
N MET A 450 17.12 7.38 -6.31
CA MET A 450 17.15 6.87 -7.68
C MET A 450 18.57 6.91 -8.28
N SER A 451 19.23 8.05 -8.16
CA SER A 451 20.61 8.25 -8.65
C SER A 451 21.59 7.33 -7.94
N LYS A 452 21.44 7.16 -6.63
CA LYS A 452 22.25 6.23 -5.83
C LYS A 452 22.03 4.78 -6.24
N ALA A 453 20.78 4.35 -6.43
CA ALA A 453 20.48 2.99 -6.85
C ALA A 453 21.12 2.63 -8.19
N LEU A 454 20.96 3.49 -9.19
CA LEU A 454 21.57 3.27 -10.51
C LEU A 454 23.10 3.26 -10.44
N LYS A 455 23.69 4.16 -9.66
CA LYS A 455 25.14 4.18 -9.47
C LYS A 455 25.64 2.92 -8.77
N LEU A 456 24.97 2.44 -7.74
CA LEU A 456 25.34 1.19 -7.05
C LEU A 456 25.32 -0.01 -7.99
N ILE A 457 24.34 -0.06 -8.89
CA ILE A 457 24.26 -1.12 -9.90
C ILE A 457 25.43 -0.99 -10.90
N GLU A 458 25.69 0.23 -11.40
CA GLU A 458 26.81 0.51 -12.29
C GLU A 458 28.16 0.15 -11.64
N ASP A 459 28.39 0.58 -10.41
CA ASP A 459 29.61 0.29 -9.64
C ASP A 459 29.78 -1.21 -9.29
N SER A 460 28.73 -2.02 -9.48
CA SER A 460 28.70 -3.45 -9.18
C SER A 460 28.95 -4.34 -10.39
N LEU A 461 29.05 -3.76 -11.60
CA LEU A 461 29.28 -4.49 -12.83
C LEU A 461 30.71 -5.06 -12.89
N HIS A 462 30.84 -6.26 -13.43
CA HIS A 462 32.14 -6.79 -13.86
C HIS A 462 32.59 -6.14 -15.15
N GLU A 463 33.89 -6.26 -15.47
CA GLU A 463 34.44 -5.82 -16.73
C GLU A 463 33.68 -6.46 -17.92
N ASN A 464 33.23 -5.63 -18.85
CA ASN A 464 32.43 -6.02 -20.02
C ASN A 464 31.03 -6.58 -19.71
N GLN A 465 30.55 -6.52 -18.48
CA GLN A 465 29.15 -6.88 -18.14
C GLN A 465 28.22 -5.78 -18.65
N PRO A 466 27.20 -6.11 -19.47
CA PRO A 466 26.18 -5.13 -19.83
C PRO A 466 25.36 -4.71 -18.61
N PHE A 467 24.84 -3.48 -18.64
CA PHE A 467 23.95 -3.00 -17.60
C PHE A 467 22.71 -3.91 -17.54
N PRO A 468 22.32 -4.42 -16.34
CA PRO A 468 21.18 -5.32 -16.21
C PRO A 468 19.86 -4.62 -16.50
N PHE A 469 18.80 -5.38 -16.68
CA PHE A 469 17.47 -4.80 -16.85
C PHE A 469 16.94 -4.27 -15.51
N VAL A 470 16.91 -2.94 -15.40
CA VAL A 470 16.55 -2.23 -14.17
C VAL A 470 15.20 -1.53 -14.31
N ARG A 471 14.36 -1.66 -13.30
CA ARG A 471 13.12 -0.93 -13.18
C ARG A 471 13.08 -0.18 -11.85
N ILE A 472 12.62 1.05 -11.89
CA ILE A 472 12.48 1.90 -10.70
C ILE A 472 10.98 2.03 -10.39
N GLY A 473 10.58 1.56 -9.23
CA GLY A 473 9.21 1.74 -8.73
C GLY A 473 9.01 3.15 -8.19
N HIS A 474 7.84 3.72 -8.43
CA HIS A 474 7.36 5.05 -8.08
C HIS A 474 7.99 6.19 -8.88
N GLY A 475 9.26 6.51 -8.71
CA GLY A 475 9.95 7.55 -9.48
C GLY A 475 9.35 8.96 -9.39
N VAL A 476 8.52 9.25 -8.39
CA VAL A 476 7.85 10.57 -8.23
C VAL A 476 8.84 11.63 -7.77
N TYR A 477 9.74 11.28 -6.87
CA TYR A 477 10.76 12.16 -6.34
C TYR A 477 12.14 11.77 -6.82
N SER A 478 12.89 12.76 -7.29
CA SER A 478 14.27 12.60 -7.78
C SER A 478 15.07 13.85 -7.50
N ASP A 479 16.36 13.85 -7.86
CA ASP A 479 17.11 15.09 -8.06
C ASP A 479 16.30 16.00 -9.00
N ASP A 480 16.39 17.33 -8.80
CA ASP A 480 15.75 18.26 -9.73
C ASP A 480 16.19 17.95 -11.17
N LEU A 481 15.24 17.52 -12.02
CA LEU A 481 15.49 17.05 -13.38
C LEU A 481 16.08 18.13 -14.30
N ASN A 482 15.95 19.40 -13.96
CA ASN A 482 16.57 20.54 -14.67
C ASN A 482 18.00 20.80 -14.23
N SER A 483 18.40 20.29 -13.06
CA SER A 483 19.78 20.42 -12.55
C SER A 483 20.78 19.57 -13.33
N ILE A 484 22.06 19.80 -13.09
CA ILE A 484 23.15 18.98 -13.68
C ILE A 484 23.00 17.51 -13.25
N LYS A 485 22.67 17.27 -11.95
CA LYS A 485 22.45 15.93 -11.42
C LYS A 485 21.24 15.25 -12.08
N GLY A 486 20.11 15.94 -12.16
CA GLY A 486 18.90 15.41 -12.79
C GLY A 486 19.10 15.11 -14.28
N LYS A 487 19.78 15.98 -15.03
CA LYS A 487 20.15 15.71 -16.43
C LYS A 487 21.10 14.52 -16.59
N ARG A 488 21.97 14.28 -15.61
CA ARG A 488 22.80 13.06 -15.57
C ARG A 488 21.94 11.83 -15.31
N LEU A 489 21.02 11.89 -14.34
CA LEU A 489 20.06 10.82 -14.06
C LEU A 489 19.28 10.44 -15.31
N LEU A 490 18.67 11.40 -16.00
CA LEU A 490 17.90 11.15 -17.23
C LEU A 490 18.77 10.49 -18.33
N ARG A 491 20.03 10.94 -18.49
CA ARG A 491 20.96 10.31 -19.44
C ARG A 491 21.30 8.88 -19.06
N THR A 492 21.60 8.63 -17.79
CA THR A 492 21.88 7.26 -17.29
C THR A 492 20.69 6.34 -17.53
N MET A 493 19.48 6.78 -17.22
CA MET A 493 18.26 6.01 -17.44
C MET A 493 18.03 5.70 -18.93
N LYS A 494 18.17 6.71 -19.78
CA LYS A 494 17.99 6.56 -21.22
C LYS A 494 19.01 5.60 -21.84
N ASN A 495 20.29 5.78 -21.53
CA ASN A 495 21.38 4.99 -22.10
C ASN A 495 21.30 3.51 -21.70
N ASN A 496 20.80 3.25 -20.48
CA ASN A 496 20.67 1.91 -19.93
C ASN A 496 19.25 1.33 -20.07
N SER A 497 18.35 2.00 -20.79
CA SER A 497 16.97 1.56 -20.98
C SER A 497 16.23 1.26 -19.68
N VAL A 498 16.51 2.02 -18.62
CA VAL A 498 15.83 1.90 -17.33
C VAL A 498 14.35 2.22 -17.48
N VAL A 499 13.49 1.43 -16.87
CA VAL A 499 12.04 1.62 -16.89
C VAL A 499 11.57 2.23 -15.58
N LEU A 500 10.69 3.22 -15.64
CA LEU A 500 9.96 3.74 -14.49
C LEU A 500 8.58 3.10 -14.39
N GLU A 501 8.21 2.71 -13.20
CA GLU A 501 6.90 2.14 -12.87
C GLU A 501 6.13 3.11 -11.97
N PHE A 502 5.05 3.68 -12.47
CA PHE A 502 4.26 4.64 -11.74
C PHE A 502 3.03 4.01 -11.08
N GLN A 503 2.73 4.43 -9.85
CA GLN A 503 1.60 4.00 -9.04
C GLN A 503 0.86 5.25 -8.56
N ILE A 504 -0.04 5.77 -9.38
CA ILE A 504 -0.65 7.10 -9.18
C ILE A 504 -1.50 7.10 -7.92
N THR A 505 -2.39 6.12 -7.81
CA THR A 505 -3.34 6.05 -6.70
C THR A 505 -2.65 5.82 -5.35
N SER A 506 -1.68 4.92 -5.27
CA SER A 506 -0.97 4.65 -4.01
C SER A 506 -0.21 5.88 -3.53
N ASN A 507 0.48 6.58 -4.41
CA ASN A 507 1.22 7.80 -4.06
C ASN A 507 0.28 8.92 -3.55
N VAL A 508 -0.90 9.07 -4.12
CA VAL A 508 -1.89 10.03 -3.64
C VAL A 508 -2.46 9.61 -2.28
N ARG A 509 -2.80 8.34 -2.11
CA ARG A 509 -3.44 7.84 -0.89
C ARG A 509 -2.50 7.72 0.29
N LEU A 510 -1.24 7.48 0.06
CA LEU A 510 -0.20 7.53 1.09
C LEU A 510 0.22 8.96 1.44
N ASN A 511 -0.38 9.97 0.81
CA ASN A 511 0.00 11.39 0.92
C ASN A 511 1.45 11.66 0.48
N ASN A 512 2.02 10.79 -0.32
CA ASN A 512 3.33 11.02 -0.92
C ASN A 512 3.25 12.08 -2.01
N LEU A 513 2.11 12.20 -2.67
CA LEU A 513 1.85 13.20 -3.70
C LEU A 513 0.54 13.93 -3.39
N THR A 514 0.61 15.26 -3.25
CA THR A 514 -0.55 16.09 -2.90
C THR A 514 -1.21 16.74 -4.11
N ASP A 515 -0.45 16.93 -5.19
CA ASP A 515 -0.90 17.55 -6.44
C ASP A 515 -0.34 16.79 -7.64
N LEU A 516 -1.25 16.30 -8.49
CA LEU A 516 -0.89 15.57 -9.70
C LEU A 516 -0.23 16.46 -10.77
N SER A 517 -0.40 17.78 -10.70
CA SER A 517 0.28 18.69 -11.62
C SER A 517 1.80 18.71 -11.42
N SER A 518 2.28 18.33 -10.24
CA SER A 518 3.69 18.24 -9.93
C SER A 518 4.31 16.87 -10.28
N HIS A 519 3.52 15.94 -10.79
CA HIS A 519 4.00 14.59 -11.11
C HIS A 519 4.98 14.60 -12.29
N PRO A 520 6.17 13.98 -12.17
CA PRO A 520 7.24 14.11 -13.16
C PRO A 520 7.05 13.25 -14.43
N LEU A 521 5.97 12.51 -14.56
CA LEU A 521 5.74 11.57 -15.67
C LEU A 521 5.91 12.20 -17.05
N HIS A 522 5.37 13.39 -17.26
CA HIS A 522 5.51 14.09 -18.54
C HIS A 522 6.97 14.38 -18.86
N THR A 523 7.74 14.87 -17.88
CA THR A 523 9.17 15.15 -18.06
C THR A 523 9.94 13.90 -18.43
N TYR A 524 9.63 12.76 -17.82
CA TYR A 524 10.27 11.49 -18.18
C TYR A 524 9.92 11.04 -19.60
N LEU A 525 8.65 11.10 -19.97
CA LEU A 525 8.19 10.73 -21.32
C LEU A 525 8.77 11.64 -22.40
N GLU A 526 8.86 12.95 -22.14
CA GLU A 526 9.48 13.94 -23.06
C GLU A 526 10.98 13.67 -23.23
N ASN A 527 11.66 13.17 -22.20
CA ASN A 527 13.07 12.78 -22.28
C ASN A 527 13.27 11.35 -22.82
N ASN A 528 12.23 10.72 -23.35
CA ASN A 528 12.26 9.36 -23.90
C ASN A 528 12.65 8.28 -22.87
N ILE A 529 12.32 8.47 -21.61
CA ILE A 529 12.44 7.43 -20.60
C ILE A 529 11.27 6.45 -20.75
N LYS A 530 11.56 5.17 -20.65
CA LYS A 530 10.56 4.11 -20.67
C LYS A 530 9.72 4.17 -19.39
N CYS A 531 8.41 4.18 -19.53
CA CYS A 531 7.47 4.27 -18.41
C CYS A 531 6.38 3.21 -18.55
N VAL A 532 5.97 2.65 -17.44
CA VAL A 532 4.80 1.77 -17.30
C VAL A 532 4.02 2.14 -16.06
N VAL A 533 2.85 1.54 -15.87
CA VAL A 533 1.99 1.78 -14.70
C VAL A 533 1.72 0.48 -13.97
N GLY A 534 1.56 0.56 -12.66
CA GLY A 534 1.13 -0.53 -11.80
C GLY A 534 0.20 -0.03 -10.70
N THR A 535 -0.45 -0.96 -10.00
CA THR A 535 -1.43 -0.62 -8.94
C THR A 535 -0.82 -0.51 -7.55
N ASP A 536 0.39 -1.01 -7.36
CA ASP A 536 1.04 -1.21 -6.05
C ASP A 536 0.28 -2.20 -5.14
N GLY A 537 -1.00 -2.36 -5.41
CA GLY A 537 -1.90 -3.26 -4.69
C GLY A 537 -3.34 -2.80 -4.76
N CYS A 538 -4.06 -3.28 -5.75
CA CYS A 538 -5.41 -2.82 -6.05
C CYS A 538 -6.38 -2.94 -4.87
N GLY A 539 -6.26 -3.97 -4.06
CA GLY A 539 -7.13 -4.13 -2.90
C GLY A 539 -6.80 -3.18 -1.76
N LEU A 540 -5.52 -3.01 -1.45
CA LEU A 540 -5.07 -2.16 -0.35
C LEU A 540 -5.34 -0.68 -0.62
N TYR A 541 -5.07 -0.24 -1.85
CA TYR A 541 -5.27 1.15 -2.24
C TYR A 541 -6.66 1.42 -2.84
N GLY A 542 -7.52 0.40 -2.92
CA GLY A 542 -8.88 0.53 -3.46
C GLY A 542 -8.89 1.06 -4.90
N THR A 543 -7.96 0.62 -5.71
CA THR A 543 -7.79 0.94 -7.13
C THR A 543 -7.80 -0.34 -7.96
N ASP A 544 -7.73 -0.22 -9.25
CA ASP A 544 -7.42 -1.31 -10.17
C ASP A 544 -6.67 -0.77 -11.40
N SER A 545 -6.20 -1.65 -12.27
CA SER A 545 -5.46 -1.24 -13.46
C SER A 545 -6.28 -0.35 -14.40
N ILE A 546 -7.60 -0.44 -14.35
CA ILE A 546 -8.49 0.43 -15.11
C ILE A 546 -8.45 1.84 -14.52
N ASP A 547 -8.57 1.96 -13.20
CA ASP A 547 -8.53 3.24 -12.50
C ASP A 547 -7.18 3.96 -12.72
N GLU A 548 -6.06 3.23 -12.67
CA GLU A 548 -4.73 3.80 -12.95
C GLU A 548 -4.65 4.35 -14.39
N GLN A 549 -5.16 3.60 -15.38
CA GLN A 549 -5.19 4.07 -16.77
C GLN A 549 -6.11 5.27 -16.96
N LEU A 550 -7.26 5.29 -16.30
CA LEU A 550 -8.14 6.44 -16.30
C LEU A 550 -7.48 7.67 -15.67
N ALA A 551 -6.70 7.48 -14.61
CA ALA A 551 -5.93 8.56 -14.02
C ALA A 551 -4.91 9.12 -15.03
N LEU A 552 -4.18 8.26 -15.74
CA LEU A 552 -3.27 8.68 -16.81
C LEU A 552 -3.98 9.49 -17.90
N MET A 553 -5.12 9.00 -18.39
CA MET A 553 -5.84 9.63 -19.51
C MET A 553 -6.48 10.96 -19.10
N ASN A 554 -7.14 11.00 -17.96
CA ASN A 554 -8.03 12.12 -17.62
C ASN A 554 -7.40 13.15 -16.68
N LEU A 555 -6.55 12.72 -15.76
CA LEU A 555 -5.88 13.61 -14.82
C LEU A 555 -4.51 14.03 -15.30
N MET A 556 -3.72 13.06 -15.79
CA MET A 556 -2.37 13.29 -16.30
C MET A 556 -2.39 13.70 -17.77
N LYS A 557 -3.52 13.56 -18.49
CA LYS A 557 -3.68 13.91 -19.89
C LYS A 557 -2.61 13.33 -20.82
N ILE A 558 -2.26 12.06 -20.58
CA ILE A 558 -1.32 11.34 -21.41
C ILE A 558 -1.86 11.20 -22.83
N THR A 559 -1.05 11.54 -23.82
CA THR A 559 -1.42 11.48 -25.24
C THR A 559 -1.43 10.03 -25.76
N ASP A 560 -2.11 9.81 -26.89
CA ASP A 560 -2.11 8.47 -27.53
C ASP A 560 -0.71 8.01 -27.93
N GLU A 561 0.16 8.94 -28.33
CA GLU A 561 1.57 8.61 -28.63
C GLU A 561 2.33 8.16 -27.40
N GLN A 562 2.13 8.85 -26.28
CA GLN A 562 2.73 8.46 -25.00
C GLN A 562 2.22 7.09 -24.52
N PHE A 563 0.90 6.84 -24.65
CA PHE A 563 0.32 5.52 -24.38
C PHE A 563 0.90 4.43 -25.26
N ARG A 564 1.06 4.70 -26.57
CA ARG A 564 1.69 3.73 -27.47
C ARG A 564 3.09 3.38 -27.05
N ARG A 565 3.89 4.36 -26.63
CA ARG A 565 5.25 4.12 -26.12
C ARG A 565 5.26 3.31 -24.82
N MET A 566 4.32 3.59 -23.92
CA MET A 566 4.14 2.79 -22.70
C MET A 566 3.76 1.34 -23.06
N LYS A 567 2.85 1.14 -24.02
CA LYS A 567 2.49 -0.18 -24.51
C LYS A 567 3.67 -0.95 -25.10
N MET A 568 4.51 -0.29 -25.88
CA MET A 568 5.73 -0.93 -26.40
C MET A 568 6.67 -1.36 -25.29
N THR A 569 6.74 -0.58 -24.20
CA THR A 569 7.54 -0.95 -23.02
C THR A 569 6.94 -2.15 -22.29
N GLU A 570 5.61 -2.23 -22.14
CA GLU A 570 4.93 -3.42 -21.62
C GLU A 570 5.29 -4.67 -22.43
N ASP A 571 5.13 -4.57 -23.77
CA ASP A 571 5.37 -5.70 -24.68
C ASP A 571 6.84 -6.18 -24.60
N GLU A 572 7.78 -5.26 -24.44
CA GLU A 572 9.18 -5.61 -24.21
C GLU A 572 9.37 -6.39 -22.90
N ILE A 573 8.74 -5.94 -21.81
CA ILE A 573 8.83 -6.61 -20.50
C ILE A 573 8.19 -8.00 -20.56
N ILE A 574 7.02 -8.12 -21.15
CA ILE A 574 6.34 -9.41 -21.33
C ILE A 574 7.22 -10.40 -22.12
N ASN A 575 7.76 -9.95 -23.24
CA ASN A 575 8.61 -10.79 -24.09
C ASN A 575 9.85 -11.27 -23.33
N ARG A 576 10.56 -10.37 -22.63
CA ARG A 576 11.71 -10.75 -21.79
C ARG A 576 11.34 -11.78 -20.73
N SER A 577 10.24 -11.57 -20.05
CA SER A 577 9.77 -12.48 -19.00
C SER A 577 9.36 -13.85 -19.55
N ASN A 578 8.73 -13.88 -20.72
CA ASN A 578 8.35 -15.14 -21.36
C ASN A 578 9.58 -15.92 -21.81
N GLU A 579 10.58 -15.26 -22.42
CA GLU A 579 11.84 -15.90 -22.78
C GLU A 579 12.57 -16.43 -21.53
N ALA A 580 12.62 -15.66 -20.44
CA ALA A 580 13.20 -16.12 -19.17
C ALA A 580 12.46 -17.36 -18.64
N PHE A 581 11.12 -17.32 -18.64
CA PHE A 581 10.28 -18.43 -18.18
C PHE A 581 10.55 -19.69 -19.00
N GLU A 582 10.54 -19.60 -20.32
CA GLU A 582 10.75 -20.76 -21.19
C GLU A 582 12.13 -21.40 -21.00
N LEU A 583 13.18 -20.58 -20.89
CA LEU A 583 14.53 -21.06 -20.65
C LEU A 583 14.66 -21.75 -19.29
N LYS A 584 14.16 -21.12 -18.24
CA LYS A 584 14.20 -21.67 -16.88
C LYS A 584 13.33 -22.93 -16.78
N ALA A 585 12.13 -22.93 -17.37
CA ALA A 585 11.21 -24.07 -17.35
C ALA A 585 11.84 -25.32 -18.00
N LYS A 586 12.52 -25.17 -19.15
CA LYS A 586 13.22 -26.28 -19.79
C LYS A 586 14.26 -26.93 -18.87
N ILE A 587 15.03 -26.11 -18.16
CA ILE A 587 16.04 -26.60 -17.23
C ILE A 587 15.39 -27.22 -16.00
N PHE A 588 14.45 -26.52 -15.41
CA PHE A 588 13.74 -26.89 -14.19
C PHE A 588 13.03 -28.25 -14.36
N TYR A 589 12.15 -28.40 -15.36
CA TYR A 589 11.39 -29.66 -15.54
C TYR A 589 12.28 -30.83 -15.93
N ARG A 590 13.40 -30.58 -16.61
CA ARG A 590 14.40 -31.64 -16.86
C ARG A 590 15.09 -32.10 -15.58
N GLN A 591 15.32 -31.20 -14.61
CA GLN A 591 15.96 -31.52 -13.33
C GLN A 591 14.99 -32.05 -12.30
N LEU A 592 13.71 -31.68 -12.42
CA LEU A 592 12.66 -32.13 -11.51
C LEU A 592 12.43 -33.65 -11.61
N GLN A 593 12.40 -34.19 -12.85
CA GLN A 593 12.15 -35.63 -13.16
C GLN A 593 10.93 -36.13 -12.38
N ASP A 594 11.10 -37.21 -11.60
CA ASP A 594 10.04 -37.81 -10.77
C ASP A 594 9.91 -37.25 -9.34
N LYS A 595 10.66 -36.17 -9.02
CA LYS A 595 10.65 -35.55 -7.70
C LYS A 595 9.46 -34.62 -7.54
N SER A 596 8.96 -34.53 -6.32
CA SER A 596 8.06 -33.43 -5.97
C SER A 596 8.80 -32.07 -5.97
N ILE A 597 8.07 -30.96 -6.11
CA ILE A 597 8.65 -29.61 -6.01
C ILE A 597 9.37 -29.41 -4.67
N GLU A 598 8.77 -29.90 -3.60
CA GLU A 598 9.36 -29.84 -2.25
C GLU A 598 10.69 -30.59 -2.17
N GLN A 599 10.73 -31.85 -2.61
CA GLN A 599 11.95 -32.65 -2.66
C GLN A 599 13.05 -32.02 -3.50
N TYR A 600 12.69 -31.48 -4.68
CA TYR A 600 13.62 -30.80 -5.55
C TYR A 600 14.29 -29.61 -4.85
N TYR A 601 13.50 -28.72 -4.24
CA TYR A 601 14.08 -27.54 -3.59
C TYR A 601 14.82 -27.88 -2.29
N THR A 602 14.36 -28.83 -1.50
CA THR A 602 15.08 -29.31 -0.33
C THR A 602 16.49 -29.76 -0.72
N GLU A 603 16.62 -30.59 -1.76
CA GLU A 603 17.93 -31.00 -2.27
C GLU A 603 18.78 -29.82 -2.79
N GLN A 604 18.15 -28.82 -3.45
CA GLN A 604 18.89 -27.66 -3.94
C GLN A 604 19.49 -26.85 -2.77
N PHE A 605 18.74 -26.70 -1.67
CA PHE A 605 19.22 -26.00 -0.48
C PHE A 605 20.28 -26.79 0.28
N GLU A 606 20.12 -28.11 0.44
CA GLU A 606 21.12 -28.99 1.05
C GLU A 606 22.45 -28.96 0.27
N ASN A 607 22.39 -29.05 -1.05
CA ASN A 607 23.58 -29.00 -1.89
C ASN A 607 24.26 -27.62 -1.84
N ALA A 608 23.50 -26.54 -1.74
CA ALA A 608 24.05 -25.21 -1.61
C ALA A 608 24.73 -25.00 -0.25
N SER A 609 24.16 -25.52 0.82
CA SER A 609 24.72 -25.43 2.18
C SER A 609 26.04 -26.16 2.31
N SER A 610 26.23 -27.27 1.60
CA SER A 610 27.47 -28.02 1.58
C SER A 610 28.59 -27.34 0.75
N ALA A 611 28.24 -26.41 -0.14
CA ALA A 611 29.17 -25.74 -1.04
C ALA A 611 29.56 -24.30 -0.62
N GLN A 612 28.98 -23.78 0.47
CA GLN A 612 29.20 -22.39 0.86
C GLN A 612 30.56 -22.17 1.55
N SER A 613 31.44 -21.41 0.87
CA SER A 613 32.32 -20.47 1.57
C SER A 613 31.43 -19.33 2.13
N GLU A 614 31.47 -19.09 3.43
CA GLU A 614 30.70 -18.05 4.12
C GLU A 614 31.02 -16.65 3.57
N VAL A 615 30.25 -16.18 2.61
CA VAL A 615 30.22 -14.76 2.27
C VAL A 615 29.34 -14.10 3.34
N LYS A 616 29.97 -13.60 4.38
CA LYS A 616 29.28 -12.74 5.38
C LYS A 616 29.05 -11.38 4.72
N PHE A 617 27.80 -11.05 4.53
CA PHE A 617 27.43 -9.68 4.21
C PHE A 617 27.69 -8.83 5.44
N GLU A 618 28.76 -8.03 5.42
CA GLU A 618 28.98 -7.02 6.45
C GLU A 618 27.90 -5.97 6.35
N ILE A 619 26.93 -6.04 7.23
CA ILE A 619 26.10 -4.91 7.56
C ILE A 619 27.01 -3.90 8.25
N ASN A 620 27.24 -2.74 7.65
CA ASN A 620 28.06 -1.69 8.22
C ASN A 620 27.54 -1.34 9.63
N LYS A 621 28.22 -1.84 10.58
CA LYS A 621 28.12 -1.86 12.04
C LYS A 621 26.95 -1.15 12.68
N VAL A 622 26.21 -1.94 13.41
CA VAL A 622 25.24 -1.51 14.42
C VAL A 622 25.99 -1.03 15.65
N PRO A 623 25.83 0.22 16.08
CA PRO A 623 26.30 0.64 17.38
C PRO A 623 25.54 -0.13 18.46
N SER A 624 26.20 -0.43 19.56
CA SER A 624 25.59 -1.08 20.73
C SER A 624 24.75 -0.09 21.54
N TYR A 625 23.83 0.60 20.88
CA TYR A 625 22.87 1.44 21.59
C TYR A 625 21.81 0.59 22.29
N PRO A 626 21.35 1.04 23.46
CA PRO A 626 20.29 0.33 24.18
C PRO A 626 19.03 0.20 23.33
N ILE A 627 18.37 -0.96 23.42
CA ILE A 627 17.16 -1.22 22.69
C ILE A 627 16.01 -0.37 23.24
N PHE A 628 15.16 0.15 22.37
CA PHE A 628 14.04 1.01 22.74
C PHE A 628 13.18 0.45 23.87
N LYS A 629 12.83 -0.85 23.81
CA LYS A 629 12.02 -1.53 24.82
C LYS A 629 12.64 -1.48 26.23
N GLU A 630 13.95 -1.50 26.30
CA GLU A 630 14.70 -1.40 27.56
C GLU A 630 14.83 0.04 28.02
N LYS A 631 15.11 0.95 27.10
CA LYS A 631 15.39 2.37 27.39
C LYS A 631 14.15 3.22 27.61
N ILE A 632 12.99 2.83 27.09
CA ILE A 632 11.77 3.61 27.31
C ILE A 632 11.39 3.76 28.77
N LYS A 633 11.84 2.85 29.62
CA LYS A 633 11.63 2.91 31.07
C LYS A 633 12.48 3.97 31.73
N GLU A 634 13.66 4.21 31.16
CA GLU A 634 14.66 5.13 31.70
C GLU A 634 14.44 6.56 31.21
N LEU A 635 13.50 6.80 30.30
CA LEU A 635 13.13 8.15 29.90
C LEU A 635 12.61 8.92 31.11
N PRO A 636 12.94 10.21 31.20
CA PRO A 636 12.50 11.05 32.31
C PRO A 636 11.00 11.34 32.21
N TRP A 637 10.21 10.37 32.61
CA TRP A 637 8.76 10.40 32.47
C TRP A 637 8.07 11.38 33.45
N ASP A 638 8.76 11.97 34.31
CA ASP A 638 8.41 13.12 35.11
C ASP A 638 8.52 14.46 34.35
N LYS A 639 9.22 14.47 33.20
CA LYS A 639 9.38 15.61 32.29
C LYS A 639 8.51 15.50 31.05
N PHE A 640 8.24 16.62 30.39
CA PHE A 640 7.46 16.66 29.14
C PHE A 640 8.38 16.49 27.93
N PRO A 641 8.05 15.57 27.00
CA PRO A 641 8.80 15.46 25.74
C PRO A 641 8.48 16.61 24.78
N VAL A 642 9.52 17.23 24.26
CA VAL A 642 9.48 18.24 23.20
C VAL A 642 10.12 17.63 21.95
N ILE A 643 9.30 17.28 20.96
CA ILE A 643 9.70 16.58 19.74
C ILE A 643 10.01 17.60 18.65
N ILE A 644 11.21 17.55 18.10
CA ILE A 644 11.65 18.39 16.99
C ILE A 644 11.60 17.57 15.70
N ALA A 645 10.60 17.80 14.89
CA ALA A 645 10.45 17.16 13.60
C ALA A 645 10.84 18.14 12.48
N ALA A 646 12.04 17.95 11.93
CA ALA A 646 12.63 18.87 10.98
C ALA A 646 13.58 18.16 9.99
N SER A 647 14.82 18.56 9.98
CA SER A 647 15.83 18.25 8.97
C SER A 647 16.20 16.77 8.86
N SER A 648 16.02 15.99 9.91
CA SER A 648 16.27 14.54 9.87
C SER A 648 15.39 13.77 8.87
N PHE A 649 14.35 14.40 8.34
CA PHE A 649 13.43 13.82 7.36
C PHE A 649 13.76 14.19 5.91
N THR A 650 14.89 14.82 5.68
CA THR A 650 15.38 15.15 4.33
C THR A 650 16.76 14.57 4.10
N THR A 651 17.13 14.36 2.84
CA THR A 651 18.46 13.85 2.45
C THR A 651 19.44 14.90 2.04
N ASP A 652 18.93 16.05 1.65
CA ASP A 652 19.77 17.13 1.19
C ASP A 652 20.06 18.07 2.36
N ASP A 653 21.32 18.19 2.76
CA ASP A 653 21.80 19.15 3.77
C ASP A 653 21.39 20.60 3.45
N ASN A 654 21.07 20.87 2.19
CA ASN A 654 20.61 22.15 1.68
C ASN A 654 19.09 22.29 1.56
N ALA A 655 18.33 21.21 1.69
CA ALA A 655 16.89 21.18 1.39
C ALA A 655 16.05 21.86 2.49
N VAL A 656 16.47 21.75 3.75
CA VAL A 656 15.81 22.43 4.88
C VAL A 656 16.71 23.50 5.45
N LYS A 657 16.49 24.72 4.98
CA LYS A 657 17.18 25.89 5.54
C LYS A 657 16.42 26.40 6.76
N MET A 658 17.09 26.44 7.90
CA MET A 658 16.55 27.09 9.09
C MET A 658 16.28 28.58 8.79
N THR A 659 15.04 28.98 8.99
CA THR A 659 14.67 30.40 8.91
C THR A 659 15.15 31.17 10.16
N GLU A 660 15.13 32.48 10.10
CA GLU A 660 15.43 33.28 11.28
C GLU A 660 14.35 33.14 12.37
N PHE A 661 13.10 32.85 11.95
CA PHE A 661 12.03 32.49 12.88
C PHE A 661 12.37 31.20 13.65
N ASP A 662 12.82 30.17 12.95
CA ASP A 662 13.17 28.88 13.55
C ASP A 662 14.29 29.03 14.57
N ARG A 663 15.35 29.81 14.22
CA ARG A 663 16.45 30.08 15.13
C ARG A 663 15.99 30.82 16.38
N ARG A 664 15.14 31.85 16.22
CA ARG A 664 14.59 32.60 17.35
C ARG A 664 13.71 31.74 18.23
N LEU A 665 12.86 30.90 17.64
CA LEU A 665 12.01 29.97 18.36
C LEU A 665 12.83 28.98 19.17
N MET A 666 13.81 28.31 18.56
CA MET A 666 14.65 27.32 19.24
C MET A 666 15.52 27.97 20.33
N ARG A 667 16.10 29.16 20.12
CA ARG A 667 16.81 29.91 21.17
C ARG A 667 15.87 30.29 22.32
N SER A 668 14.67 30.73 22.01
CA SER A 668 13.69 31.08 23.03
C SER A 668 13.25 29.88 23.87
N MET A 669 13.05 28.71 23.23
CA MET A 669 12.80 27.46 23.95
C MET A 669 13.97 27.11 24.89
N LEU A 670 15.22 27.08 24.39
CA LEU A 670 16.38 26.73 25.18
C LEU A 670 16.63 27.71 26.33
N ASN A 671 16.27 28.99 26.19
CA ASN A 671 16.46 29.98 27.23
C ASN A 671 15.34 30.03 28.27
N ARG A 672 14.13 29.68 27.92
CA ARG A 672 12.94 29.92 28.76
C ARG A 672 12.29 28.62 29.31
N LEU A 673 12.46 27.49 28.64
CA LEU A 673 11.97 26.22 29.18
C LEU A 673 12.85 25.76 30.35
N ASP A 674 12.29 24.97 31.21
CA ASP A 674 12.96 24.43 32.39
C ASP A 674 13.52 23.01 32.06
N PRO A 675 14.86 22.80 32.15
CA PRO A 675 15.49 21.52 31.95
C PRO A 675 14.97 20.40 32.87
N ASP A 676 14.50 20.80 34.07
CA ASP A 676 13.93 19.84 35.02
C ASP A 676 12.49 19.44 34.67
N LYS A 677 11.85 20.13 33.71
CA LYS A 677 10.47 19.89 33.33
C LYS A 677 10.29 19.37 31.91
N VAL A 678 11.27 19.55 31.04
CA VAL A 678 11.20 19.11 29.65
C VAL A 678 12.44 18.37 29.20
N PHE A 679 12.31 17.49 28.24
CA PHE A 679 13.43 16.88 27.52
C PHE A 679 13.16 16.93 26.01
N PHE A 680 14.22 16.93 25.19
CA PHE A 680 14.10 16.98 23.75
C PHE A 680 14.21 15.61 23.11
N VAL A 681 13.43 15.41 22.03
CA VAL A 681 13.47 14.22 21.17
C VAL A 681 13.78 14.64 19.75
N LEU A 682 14.88 14.14 19.21
CA LEU A 682 15.40 14.49 17.89
C LEU A 682 15.43 13.29 16.93
N GLY A 683 15.54 13.57 15.65
CA GLY A 683 15.93 12.57 14.65
C GLY A 683 17.46 12.34 14.66
N HIS A 684 17.88 11.22 14.09
CA HIS A 684 19.27 10.73 14.18
C HIS A 684 20.27 11.39 13.21
N LYS A 685 19.80 12.12 12.20
CA LYS A 685 20.69 12.67 11.17
C LYS A 685 21.46 13.90 11.63
N LEU A 686 21.03 14.53 12.70
CA LEU A 686 21.63 15.71 13.30
C LEU A 686 21.93 16.82 12.27
N LEU A 687 20.97 17.12 11.43
CA LEU A 687 21.08 18.17 10.41
C LEU A 687 20.69 19.54 11.00
N ALA A 688 20.48 20.51 10.17
CA ALA A 688 20.26 21.93 10.49
C ALA A 688 19.61 22.23 11.85
N HIS A 689 18.36 21.85 12.10
CA HIS A 689 17.63 22.17 13.33
C HIS A 689 18.18 21.40 14.53
N GLU A 690 18.41 20.11 14.36
CA GLU A 690 18.96 19.24 15.41
C GLU A 690 20.38 19.72 15.79
N LYS A 691 21.24 19.99 14.81
CA LYS A 691 22.58 20.50 15.01
C LYS A 691 22.58 21.86 15.72
N PHE A 692 21.64 22.74 15.36
CA PHE A 692 21.49 24.04 16.02
C PHE A 692 21.08 23.88 17.49
N LEU A 693 20.13 22.98 17.78
CA LEU A 693 19.69 22.72 19.16
C LEU A 693 20.87 22.23 20.02
N LEU A 694 21.61 21.26 19.52
CA LEU A 694 22.78 20.71 20.21
C LEU A 694 23.84 21.76 20.48
N ALA A 695 24.17 22.55 19.47
CA ALA A 695 25.20 23.61 19.62
C ALA A 695 24.80 24.73 20.62
N ASN A 696 23.52 24.86 20.92
CA ASN A 696 23.00 25.91 21.82
C ASN A 696 22.44 25.35 23.14
N ASN A 697 22.59 24.07 23.43
CA ASN A 697 22.12 23.43 24.67
C ASN A 697 23.03 23.76 25.86
N LYS A 698 23.13 25.04 26.22
CA LYS A 698 23.98 25.51 27.33
C LYS A 698 23.39 25.23 28.71
N ARG A 699 22.11 24.90 28.80
CA ARG A 699 21.39 24.66 30.05
C ARG A 699 21.21 23.16 30.36
N ASN A 700 21.89 22.28 29.59
CA ASN A 700 21.96 20.84 29.83
C ASN A 700 20.60 20.17 29.83
N PHE A 701 19.75 20.46 28.85
CA PHE A 701 18.54 19.67 28.63
C PHE A 701 18.89 18.25 28.26
N ASP A 702 18.14 17.30 28.78
CA ASP A 702 18.22 15.91 28.33
C ASP A 702 17.77 15.80 26.87
N ILE A 703 18.61 15.18 26.05
CA ILE A 703 18.33 15.02 24.61
C ILE A 703 18.37 13.55 24.26
N TYR A 704 17.30 13.08 23.67
CA TYR A 704 17.16 11.72 23.17
C TYR A 704 17.06 11.73 21.65
N CYS A 705 17.80 10.83 21.02
CA CYS A 705 17.79 10.67 19.58
C CYS A 705 17.24 9.31 19.20
N ILE A 706 16.29 9.30 18.29
CA ILE A 706 15.73 8.05 17.75
C ILE A 706 16.66 7.54 16.67
N ILE A 707 17.18 6.35 16.88
CA ILE A 707 18.16 5.72 16.00
C ILE A 707 17.53 4.55 15.24
N PRO A 708 17.84 4.37 13.94
CA PRO A 708 17.48 3.16 13.21
C PRO A 708 18.04 1.91 13.89
N ALA A 709 17.38 0.77 13.69
CA ALA A 709 17.87 -0.52 14.17
C ALA A 709 19.29 -0.79 13.68
N LEU A 710 19.59 -0.34 12.48
CA LEU A 710 20.92 -0.36 11.88
C LEU A 710 21.30 1.06 11.46
N MET A 711 22.54 1.45 11.70
CA MET A 711 23.04 2.77 11.45
C MET A 711 24.44 2.71 10.83
N ASP A 712 24.73 3.64 9.94
CA ASP A 712 26.06 3.84 9.40
C ASP A 712 27.08 4.16 10.51
N LYS A 713 28.29 3.60 10.42
CA LYS A 713 29.35 3.82 11.42
C LYS A 713 29.70 5.30 11.57
N GLN A 714 29.65 6.07 10.50
CA GLN A 714 29.98 7.48 10.53
C GLN A 714 28.91 8.28 11.30
N GLN A 715 27.64 7.97 11.09
CA GLN A 715 26.53 8.56 11.83
C GLN A 715 26.57 8.15 13.30
N ALA A 716 26.87 6.89 13.60
CA ALA A 716 27.04 6.41 14.95
C ALA A 716 28.13 7.19 15.69
N THR A 717 29.30 7.37 15.06
CA THR A 717 30.40 8.16 15.63
C THR A 717 30.03 9.64 15.85
N GLN A 718 29.20 10.21 14.99
CA GLN A 718 28.71 11.58 15.18
C GLN A 718 27.77 11.69 16.38
N LEU A 719 26.90 10.71 16.60
CA LEU A 719 26.00 10.67 17.75
C LEU A 719 26.78 10.50 19.06
N GLU A 720 27.74 9.58 19.10
CA GLU A 720 28.63 9.38 20.26
C GLU A 720 29.39 10.65 20.65
N LYS A 721 29.89 11.37 19.65
CA LYS A 721 30.61 12.66 19.89
C LYS A 721 29.70 13.82 20.34
N ALA A 722 28.42 13.72 20.09
CA ALA A 722 27.45 14.76 20.38
C ALA A 722 26.86 14.67 21.80
N ASP A 723 27.29 13.67 22.60
CA ASP A 723 26.81 13.43 23.97
C ASP A 723 25.27 13.36 24.06
N ILE A 724 24.71 12.54 23.18
CA ILE A 724 23.26 12.34 23.08
C ILE A 724 22.93 10.91 23.46
N THR A 725 21.88 10.73 24.24
CA THR A 725 21.35 9.41 24.50
C THR A 725 20.62 8.87 23.27
N GLY A 726 21.26 7.96 22.56
CA GLY A 726 20.67 7.26 21.45
C GLY A 726 19.73 6.14 21.91
N ILE A 727 18.54 6.03 21.30
CA ILE A 727 17.58 4.97 21.55
C ILE A 727 17.36 4.21 20.26
N ARG A 728 17.85 2.98 20.23
CA ARG A 728 17.65 2.09 19.10
C ARG A 728 16.24 1.47 19.16
N LEU A 729 15.48 1.59 18.10
CA LEU A 729 14.22 0.87 18.00
C LEU A 729 14.50 -0.63 17.88
N SER A 730 13.85 -1.41 18.74
CA SER A 730 13.82 -2.84 18.57
C SER A 730 12.92 -3.21 17.40
N ILE A 731 13.31 -4.26 16.72
CA ILE A 731 12.51 -4.87 15.63
C ILE A 731 11.15 -5.35 16.13
N GLU A 732 11.02 -5.57 17.42
CA GLU A 732 9.76 -5.95 18.09
C GLU A 732 8.81 -4.77 18.36
N SER A 733 9.24 -3.54 18.18
CA SER A 733 8.36 -2.39 18.25
C SER A 733 7.54 -2.28 16.96
N GLN A 734 6.56 -3.02 16.91
CA GLN A 734 5.85 -3.75 15.89
C GLN A 734 5.03 -2.95 14.90
N GLU A 735 4.90 -1.67 14.97
CA GLU A 735 3.79 -1.09 14.24
C GLU A 735 4.12 0.08 13.37
N MET A 736 5.35 0.55 13.40
CA MET A 736 5.66 1.78 12.70
C MET A 736 7.15 1.92 12.44
N GLY A 737 7.50 2.64 11.39
CA GLY A 737 8.87 3.08 11.18
C GLY A 737 9.43 3.73 12.45
N ILE A 738 10.72 3.71 12.62
CA ILE A 738 11.49 4.14 13.81
C ILE A 738 10.88 5.33 14.52
N TYR A 739 10.70 6.37 13.77
CA TYR A 739 10.27 7.65 14.30
C TYR A 739 8.82 7.60 14.79
N LYS A 740 7.97 6.91 14.04
CA LYS A 740 6.56 6.75 14.39
C LYS A 740 6.38 5.93 15.65
N SER A 741 7.12 4.82 15.81
CA SER A 741 7.01 3.98 17.00
C SER A 741 7.35 4.73 18.27
N PHE A 742 8.45 5.47 18.27
CA PHE A 742 8.85 6.26 19.44
C PHE A 742 7.83 7.37 19.72
N ASN A 743 7.46 8.11 18.72
CA ASN A 743 6.50 9.20 18.90
C ASN A 743 5.11 8.70 19.26
N TYR A 744 4.71 7.54 18.74
CA TYR A 744 3.46 6.89 19.15
C TYR A 744 3.45 6.56 20.64
N GLU A 745 4.55 6.08 21.20
CA GLU A 745 4.70 5.85 22.62
C GLU A 745 4.53 7.13 23.44
N ILE A 746 5.09 8.21 22.98
CA ILE A 746 4.95 9.52 23.60
C ILE A 746 3.51 10.03 23.43
N PHE A 747 2.95 10.01 22.23
CA PHE A 747 1.62 10.53 21.94
C PHE A 747 0.51 9.76 22.64
N GLU A 748 0.70 8.49 22.91
CA GLU A 748 -0.27 7.66 23.62
C GLU A 748 -0.23 7.84 25.13
N ARG A 749 0.92 8.20 25.68
CA ARG A 749 1.14 8.18 27.13
C ARG A 749 1.01 9.51 27.82
N ARG A 750 1.35 10.62 27.15
CA ARG A 750 1.62 11.88 27.83
C ARG A 750 1.17 13.13 27.12
N ASN A 751 1.07 14.17 27.92
CA ASN A 751 1.13 15.55 27.43
C ASN A 751 2.52 15.76 26.82
N SER A 752 2.58 16.19 25.58
CA SER A 752 3.80 16.39 24.84
C SER A 752 3.66 17.57 23.87
N PHE A 753 4.79 18.01 23.35
CA PHE A 753 4.86 19.09 22.38
C PHE A 753 5.54 18.59 21.11
N LEU A 754 4.88 18.77 19.97
CA LEU A 754 5.43 18.42 18.65
C LEU A 754 5.64 19.70 17.84
N PHE A 755 6.87 19.91 17.40
CA PHE A 755 7.25 20.98 16.47
C PHE A 755 7.51 20.43 15.09
N ALA A 756 6.62 20.70 14.16
CA ALA A 756 6.76 20.34 12.74
C ALA A 756 7.25 21.55 11.95
N PHE A 757 8.57 21.65 11.74
CA PHE A 757 9.21 22.77 11.07
C PHE A 757 9.09 22.72 9.56
N ASP A 758 9.73 21.76 8.94
CA ASP A 758 9.69 21.49 7.51
C ASP A 758 10.29 20.10 7.23
N GLY A 759 9.94 19.54 6.10
CA GLY A 759 10.45 18.23 5.70
C GLY A 759 9.55 17.55 4.69
N ASN A 760 9.53 16.26 4.72
CA ASN A 760 8.81 15.42 3.77
C ASN A 760 7.44 14.90 4.31
N SER A 761 6.82 14.01 3.58
CA SER A 761 5.55 13.37 3.95
C SER A 761 5.59 12.68 5.32
N ALA A 762 6.77 12.22 5.80
CA ALA A 762 6.89 11.59 7.11
C ALA A 762 6.54 12.56 8.25
N ILE A 763 6.91 13.84 8.15
CA ILE A 763 6.51 14.86 9.14
C ILE A 763 4.99 15.09 9.12
N ALA A 764 4.39 15.16 7.93
CA ALA A 764 2.94 15.31 7.81
C ALA A 764 2.19 14.11 8.41
N ASN A 765 2.72 12.90 8.23
CA ASN A 765 2.20 11.70 8.87
C ASN A 765 2.37 11.73 10.39
N LEU A 766 3.52 12.21 10.87
CA LEU A 766 3.77 12.36 12.31
C LEU A 766 2.77 13.30 12.98
N VAL A 767 2.44 14.42 12.33
CA VAL A 767 1.41 15.37 12.81
C VAL A 767 0.04 14.68 12.89
N GLN A 768 -0.27 13.81 11.93
CA GLN A 768 -1.51 13.03 11.97
C GLN A 768 -1.51 12.00 13.11
N GLU A 769 -0.39 11.33 13.36
CA GLU A 769 -0.26 10.38 14.48
C GLU A 769 -0.35 11.09 15.84
N ALA A 770 0.21 12.29 15.96
CA ALA A 770 0.07 13.10 17.18
C ALA A 770 -1.40 13.43 17.49
N LYS A 771 -2.20 13.74 16.45
CA LYS A 771 -3.65 13.93 16.60
C LYS A 771 -4.38 12.67 17.02
N ASN A 772 -3.99 11.53 16.47
CA ASN A 772 -4.65 10.24 16.71
C ASN A 772 -4.28 9.65 18.08
N GLY A 773 -3.17 10.10 18.67
CA GLY A 773 -2.73 9.69 19.99
C GLY A 773 -3.69 10.15 21.08
N LYS A 774 -3.79 9.37 22.17
CA LYS A 774 -4.67 9.68 23.31
C LYS A 774 -4.03 10.61 24.35
N GLY A 775 -2.72 10.83 24.24
CA GLY A 775 -2.02 11.87 24.97
C GLY A 775 -2.46 13.25 24.46
N LYS A 776 -2.40 14.26 25.32
CA LYS A 776 -2.66 15.64 24.90
C LYS A 776 -1.37 16.21 24.27
N THR A 777 -1.19 15.97 22.98
CA THR A 777 -0.05 16.54 22.26
C THR A 777 -0.43 17.89 21.67
N LYS A 778 0.24 18.96 22.10
CA LYS A 778 0.16 20.26 21.42
C LYS A 778 1.09 20.27 20.21
N THR A 779 0.52 20.40 19.04
CA THR A 779 1.27 20.36 17.78
C THR A 779 1.40 21.74 17.18
N PHE A 780 2.62 22.21 17.07
CA PHE A 780 3.00 23.46 16.42
C PHE A 780 3.49 23.16 15.00
N ILE A 781 2.98 23.87 14.00
CA ILE A 781 3.21 23.57 12.60
C ILE A 781 3.64 24.80 11.81
N ASN A 782 4.62 24.64 10.93
CA ASN A 782 5.03 25.67 9.99
C ASN A 782 4.05 25.76 8.83
N PRO A 783 3.19 26.78 8.74
CA PRO A 783 2.19 26.89 7.68
C PRO A 783 2.78 27.28 6.32
N LYS A 784 4.06 27.66 6.28
CA LYS A 784 4.80 28.04 5.05
C LYS A 784 5.48 26.85 4.37
N SER A 785 5.62 25.74 5.08
CA SER A 785 6.15 24.50 4.51
C SER A 785 5.16 23.91 3.48
N ALA A 786 5.62 23.68 2.26
CA ALA A 786 4.80 23.11 1.19
C ALA A 786 4.17 21.76 1.60
N THR A 787 4.92 20.93 2.31
CA THR A 787 4.46 19.63 2.82
C THR A 787 3.43 19.76 3.94
N LEU A 788 3.56 20.76 4.80
CA LEU A 788 2.74 20.90 6.00
C LEU A 788 1.49 21.77 5.81
N GLN A 789 1.46 22.65 4.79
CA GLN A 789 0.33 23.58 4.60
C GLN A 789 -1.02 22.87 4.41
N VAL A 790 -1.02 21.70 3.77
CA VAL A 790 -2.24 20.88 3.60
C VAL A 790 -2.72 20.36 4.95
N LYS A 791 -1.80 19.88 5.80
CA LYS A 791 -2.10 19.42 7.16
C LYS A 791 -2.53 20.57 8.06
N ALA A 792 -1.89 21.74 7.94
CA ALA A 792 -2.30 22.94 8.67
C ALA A 792 -3.75 23.33 8.36
N LYS A 793 -4.19 23.18 7.11
CA LYS A 793 -5.58 23.43 6.70
C LYS A 793 -6.54 22.34 7.17
N SER A 794 -6.19 21.08 6.94
CA SER A 794 -7.08 19.93 7.25
C SER A 794 -7.24 19.66 8.74
N LEU A 795 -6.28 20.07 9.56
CA LEU A 795 -6.28 19.92 11.01
C LEU A 795 -6.48 21.25 11.75
N LYS A 796 -7.11 22.22 11.10
CA LYS A 796 -7.42 23.53 11.72
C LYS A 796 -8.21 23.32 13.02
N GLY A 797 -7.77 23.98 14.09
CA GLY A 797 -8.31 23.81 15.44
C GLY A 797 -7.59 22.77 16.32
N TYR A 798 -6.83 21.86 15.70
CA TYR A 798 -5.92 20.95 16.41
C TYR A 798 -4.46 21.41 16.39
N VAL A 799 -3.97 21.88 15.24
CA VAL A 799 -2.61 22.37 15.10
C VAL A 799 -2.52 23.87 15.33
N ILE A 800 -1.42 24.32 15.91
CA ILE A 800 -1.12 25.72 16.19
C ILE A 800 -0.07 26.19 15.17
N PRO A 801 -0.39 27.16 14.29
CA PRO A 801 0.59 27.64 13.32
C PRO A 801 1.73 28.44 13.98
N PHE A 802 2.88 28.49 13.31
CA PHE A 802 4.04 29.29 13.73
C PHE A 802 3.78 30.80 13.51
N ASP A 803 3.06 31.43 14.43
CA ASP A 803 2.73 32.86 14.32
C ASP A 803 3.61 33.77 15.19
N SER A 804 3.80 33.39 16.43
CA SER A 804 4.58 34.20 17.41
C SER A 804 5.46 33.32 18.29
N VAL A 805 6.76 33.57 18.25
CA VAL A 805 7.73 32.86 19.10
C VAL A 805 7.34 33.01 20.59
N LYS A 806 6.92 34.20 21.02
CA LYS A 806 6.53 34.43 22.40
C LYS A 806 5.33 33.60 22.81
N GLN A 807 4.27 33.62 22.02
CA GLN A 807 3.03 32.87 22.31
C GLN A 807 3.27 31.36 22.34
N ILE A 808 4.07 30.83 21.41
CA ILE A 808 4.42 29.41 21.35
C ILE A 808 5.16 29.00 22.62
N VAL A 809 6.19 29.72 23.00
CA VAL A 809 7.00 29.38 24.20
C VAL A 809 6.21 29.62 25.49
N ASP A 810 5.42 30.69 25.58
CA ASP A 810 4.52 30.92 26.72
C ASP A 810 3.51 29.79 26.92
N ALA A 811 2.95 29.23 25.81
CA ALA A 811 2.04 28.10 25.87
C ALA A 811 2.68 26.83 26.45
N ILE A 812 3.97 26.59 26.17
CA ILE A 812 4.71 25.46 26.75
C ILE A 812 5.02 25.73 28.24
N VAL A 813 5.51 26.90 28.54
CA VAL A 813 5.84 27.31 29.93
C VAL A 813 4.61 27.16 30.80
N LEU A 814 3.44 27.65 30.38
CA LEU A 814 2.19 27.55 31.14
C LEU A 814 1.78 26.09 31.37
N ASP A 815 1.79 25.25 30.32
CA ASP A 815 1.41 23.84 30.45
C ASP A 815 2.35 23.06 31.37
N THR A 816 3.63 23.41 31.40
CA THR A 816 4.62 22.74 32.26
C THR A 816 4.57 23.24 33.70
N TYR A 817 3.97 24.41 33.96
CA TYR A 817 3.79 24.97 35.31
C TYR A 817 2.54 24.46 36.03
N ASP A 818 1.44 24.28 35.30
CA ASP A 818 0.10 23.97 35.90
C ASP A 818 -0.01 22.57 36.54
N ILE A 819 0.92 21.66 36.28
CA ILE A 819 0.85 20.28 36.82
C ILE A 819 1.55 20.16 38.20
N GLY A 820 2.33 21.17 38.62
CA GLY A 820 2.97 21.21 39.93
C GLY A 820 2.03 21.47 41.10
N THR A 821 0.77 21.87 40.85
CA THR A 821 -0.18 22.29 41.88
C THR A 821 -1.38 21.34 42.10
N LYS A 822 -1.44 20.24 41.37
CA LYS A 822 -2.43 19.17 41.59
C LYS A 822 -1.72 17.84 41.89
N ARG A 823 -1.23 17.71 43.07
CA ARG A 823 -1.02 16.44 43.76
C ARG A 823 -2.14 16.20 44.74
#